data_9bc198cab4221e1de4429bb8e3353d17
#
_entry.id   9bc198cab4221e1de4429bb8e3353d17
#
_cell.length_a   1.000
_cell.length_b   1.000
_cell.length_c   1.000
_cell.angle_alpha   90.00
_cell.angle_beta   90.00
_cell.angle_gamma   90.00
#
_symmetry.space_group_name_H-M   'P 1'
#
loop_
_entity.id
_entity.type
_entity.pdbx_description
1 polymer ?
#
loop_
_entity_poly.entity_id
_entity_poly.type
_entity_poly.pdbx_seq_one_letter_code
_entity_poly.pdbx_strand_id
1 'polypeptide(L)'
;MQKYIYITILCILTSLTSYGQTMSMQAEQLFEKFKKAARFDYNYPREKVYVHFNSSSYLLNDTIWYKAYVVRASSLKPTTLSRVLYVELLNADGQLITKQTLKIDSMGTAHGAIALPNYAYGGYYEVLAYTREMLNWGRYACFSRVLPVFTDVNPVHKKKKGLDLNLSQLSLLSPGIRKYPTIGKPRPYEMTSNKKRLLDFYPEGGSRVTGAAQRIAFKLTDGMGLATNDSISIYYADGRLCTQVQPEHEGMGTFELPADFTEGYAQVQSISSQKYKLPQEFAQYALRADMEEDGLNIKIVTNKSNAQTNDLFGLAIFNHENACFFDTISLNGNDCSRFVAKDALRSGVNRIELFDWQGHSLSTRLFWKPITAQDSTRFVHLEVYQNQREYKPFSPAVVVARAKDNKGKAIANANLSFVARDEATTLLDNAEGGISGNMLLASELRGYIHRPDLYFKKNDAAHHRMLDLLMMVQGWSANTFDTMCQKDSFQLWQPIEDKLFIKGTLYSYNKRKPLPNTKVSIKAYGYQDGKVNSKNFVGEAITDQNGNFKFASDTDIYGDYLVQFKAQNTHKETNTWCKLHLDRWLTPVLLPFMEDMMTIHPYNNNEQQSSINRPDNQKVKYFEWTDTILPYKVSNLKAATVHAKRKYK
;
A
#
# COMPACT_ATOMS: atom_id res chain seq x y z
N MET A 1 -13.79 19.49 -14.90
CA MET A 1 -13.44 18.05 -14.97
C MET A 1 -14.11 17.33 -16.14
N GLN A 2 -15.40 17.48 -16.37
CA GLN A 2 -16.07 16.94 -17.59
C GLN A 2 -15.39 17.36 -18.91
N LYS A 3 -14.92 18.59 -19.03
CA LYS A 3 -14.21 19.06 -20.23
C LYS A 3 -12.92 18.30 -20.57
N TYR A 4 -12.18 17.81 -19.58
CA TYR A 4 -10.92 17.09 -19.86
C TYR A 4 -11.14 15.62 -20.24
N ILE A 5 -12.20 14.99 -19.73
CA ILE A 5 -12.60 13.64 -20.17
C ILE A 5 -13.12 13.70 -21.62
N TYR A 6 -13.88 14.73 -21.96
CA TYR A 6 -14.34 14.94 -23.33
C TYR A 6 -13.19 15.27 -24.29
N ILE A 7 -12.16 16.00 -23.83
CA ILE A 7 -10.99 16.33 -24.66
C ILE A 7 -10.13 15.09 -24.90
N THR A 8 -9.91 14.23 -23.91
CA THR A 8 -9.16 12.98 -24.09
C THR A 8 -9.91 12.00 -24.99
N ILE A 9 -11.22 11.85 -24.81
CA ILE A 9 -12.07 11.04 -25.68
C ILE A 9 -12.18 11.67 -27.07
N LEU A 10 -12.24 12.99 -27.18
CA LEU A 10 -12.30 13.69 -28.45
C LEU A 10 -10.97 13.62 -29.23
N CYS A 11 -9.82 13.68 -28.55
CA CYS A 11 -8.52 13.46 -29.20
C CYS A 11 -8.35 12.02 -29.71
N ILE A 12 -8.90 11.03 -29.00
CA ILE A 12 -8.94 9.64 -29.46
C ILE A 12 -9.91 9.50 -30.65
N LEU A 13 -11.05 10.19 -30.62
CA LEU A 13 -12.03 10.20 -31.72
C LEU A 13 -11.50 10.94 -32.96
N THR A 14 -10.74 12.02 -32.82
CA THR A 14 -10.19 12.76 -33.97
C THR A 14 -9.05 12.02 -34.66
N SER A 15 -8.31 11.17 -33.98
CA SER A 15 -7.34 10.26 -34.61
C SER A 15 -8.02 9.12 -35.39
N LEU A 16 -9.24 8.75 -35.02
CA LEU A 16 -10.04 7.72 -35.71
C LEU A 16 -10.83 8.28 -36.93
N THR A 17 -11.13 9.58 -36.98
CA THR A 17 -11.89 10.18 -38.08
C THR A 17 -11.06 10.55 -39.31
N SER A 18 -9.71 10.44 -39.21
CA SER A 18 -8.83 10.69 -40.37
C SER A 18 -8.75 9.55 -41.36
N TYR A 19 -9.23 8.36 -41.02
CA TYR A 19 -9.36 7.23 -41.93
C TYR A 19 -10.83 6.86 -42.08
N GLY A 20 -11.40 7.20 -43.19
CA GLY A 20 -12.79 6.87 -43.59
C GLY A 20 -13.03 5.37 -43.86
N GLN A 21 -12.52 4.50 -42.99
CA GLN A 21 -12.85 3.08 -42.95
C GLN A 21 -13.89 2.86 -41.86
N THR A 22 -15.04 2.30 -42.21
CA THR A 22 -16.00 1.72 -41.27
C THR A 22 -15.22 0.75 -40.36
N MET A 23 -15.15 1.03 -39.04
CA MET A 23 -14.56 0.11 -38.08
C MET A 23 -15.19 -1.27 -38.26
N SER A 24 -14.38 -2.33 -38.26
CA SER A 24 -14.92 -3.68 -38.26
C SER A 24 -15.78 -3.89 -37.00
N MET A 25 -16.80 -4.71 -37.09
CA MET A 25 -17.68 -5.02 -35.94
C MET A 25 -16.88 -5.48 -34.72
N GLN A 26 -15.78 -6.21 -34.93
CA GLN A 26 -14.88 -6.63 -33.85
C GLN A 26 -14.14 -5.45 -33.18
N ALA A 27 -13.64 -4.50 -33.98
CA ALA A 27 -12.98 -3.32 -33.45
C ALA A 27 -13.94 -2.46 -32.61
N GLU A 28 -15.19 -2.34 -33.02
CA GLU A 28 -16.22 -1.65 -32.25
C GLU A 28 -16.51 -2.34 -30.91
N GLN A 29 -16.62 -3.67 -30.91
CA GLN A 29 -16.78 -4.45 -29.66
C GLN A 29 -15.61 -4.27 -28.71
N LEU A 30 -14.37 -4.35 -29.19
CA LEU A 30 -13.16 -4.10 -28.39
C LEU A 30 -13.16 -2.70 -27.78
N PHE A 31 -13.53 -1.69 -28.58
CA PHE A 31 -13.61 -0.31 -28.10
C PHE A 31 -14.70 -0.12 -27.04
N GLU A 32 -15.85 -0.79 -27.15
CA GLU A 32 -16.89 -0.76 -26.12
C GLU A 32 -16.40 -1.38 -24.79
N LYS A 33 -15.64 -2.48 -24.85
CA LYS A 33 -15.02 -3.07 -23.65
C LYS A 33 -14.03 -2.11 -23.01
N PHE A 34 -13.15 -1.52 -23.82
CA PHE A 34 -12.22 -0.50 -23.35
C PHE A 34 -12.94 0.69 -22.71
N LYS A 35 -14.02 1.22 -23.32
CA LYS A 35 -14.78 2.34 -22.75
C LYS A 35 -15.38 2.00 -21.39
N LYS A 36 -15.87 0.77 -21.19
CA LYS A 36 -16.35 0.32 -19.88
C LYS A 36 -15.22 0.33 -18.86
N ALA A 37 -14.08 -0.26 -19.19
CA ALA A 37 -12.91 -0.29 -18.32
C ALA A 37 -12.38 1.13 -18.01
N ALA A 38 -12.34 2.02 -18.99
CA ALA A 38 -11.89 3.40 -18.82
C ALA A 38 -12.80 4.25 -17.89
N ARG A 39 -14.07 3.88 -17.78
CA ARG A 39 -15.03 4.54 -16.87
C ARG A 39 -15.06 3.94 -15.46
N PHE A 40 -14.36 2.84 -15.24
CA PHE A 40 -14.46 2.09 -14.00
C PHE A 40 -14.03 2.93 -12.78
N ASP A 41 -12.89 3.62 -12.81
CA ASP A 41 -12.43 4.48 -11.71
C ASP A 41 -13.38 5.66 -11.43
N TYR A 42 -14.04 6.17 -12.45
CA TYR A 42 -15.05 7.22 -12.27
C TYR A 42 -16.27 6.71 -11.50
N ASN A 43 -16.73 5.50 -11.83
CA ASN A 43 -17.90 4.88 -11.20
C ASN A 43 -17.57 4.32 -9.79
N TYR A 44 -16.36 3.79 -9.63
CA TYR A 44 -15.89 3.13 -8.41
C TYR A 44 -14.53 3.69 -7.98
N PRO A 45 -14.53 4.97 -7.54
CA PRO A 45 -13.29 5.65 -7.19
C PRO A 45 -12.67 5.06 -5.94
N ARG A 46 -11.33 4.85 -5.99
CA ARG A 46 -10.55 4.24 -4.91
C ARG A 46 -9.76 5.26 -4.11
N GLU A 47 -9.45 4.88 -2.87
CA GLU A 47 -8.61 5.63 -1.96
C GLU A 47 -7.31 4.89 -1.66
N LYS A 48 -6.30 5.65 -1.22
CA LYS A 48 -5.04 5.15 -0.66
C LYS A 48 -4.72 5.88 0.61
N VAL A 49 -4.06 5.18 1.52
CA VAL A 49 -3.59 5.74 2.80
C VAL A 49 -2.08 5.56 2.90
N TYR A 50 -1.41 6.59 3.37
CA TYR A 50 -0.04 6.51 3.88
C TYR A 50 0.00 7.00 5.32
N VAL A 51 0.74 6.32 6.19
CA VAL A 51 0.89 6.72 7.59
C VAL A 51 2.35 7.00 7.89
N HIS A 52 2.62 8.20 8.38
CA HIS A 52 3.93 8.63 8.87
C HIS A 52 3.99 8.47 10.37
N PHE A 53 4.91 7.65 10.85
CA PHE A 53 5.12 7.34 12.27
C PHE A 53 6.26 8.14 12.87
N ASN A 54 6.23 8.35 14.18
CA ASN A 54 7.30 9.03 14.91
C ASN A 54 8.58 8.16 15.10
N SER A 55 8.46 6.84 14.92
CA SER A 55 9.60 5.92 14.97
C SER A 55 9.36 4.71 14.08
N SER A 56 10.42 3.99 13.75
CA SER A 56 10.39 2.69 13.08
C SER A 56 10.41 1.50 14.03
N SER A 57 10.67 1.75 15.32
CA SER A 57 10.69 0.74 16.39
C SER A 57 10.26 1.37 17.70
N TYR A 58 9.77 0.56 18.63
CA TYR A 58 9.21 1.02 19.90
C TYR A 58 9.62 0.12 21.05
N LEU A 59 9.59 0.67 22.26
CA LEU A 59 9.62 -0.08 23.51
C LEU A 59 8.20 -0.24 24.05
N LEU A 60 7.98 -1.24 24.90
CA LEU A 60 6.74 -1.31 25.68
C LEU A 60 6.58 -0.03 26.52
N ASN A 61 5.34 0.42 26.66
CA ASN A 61 4.94 1.72 27.24
C ASN A 61 5.25 2.96 26.39
N ASP A 62 5.86 2.80 25.21
CA ASP A 62 5.94 3.91 24.26
C ASP A 62 4.58 4.23 23.66
N THR A 63 4.51 5.40 23.05
CA THR A 63 3.34 5.82 22.28
C THR A 63 3.72 5.94 20.81
N ILE A 64 3.01 5.22 19.97
CA ILE A 64 3.09 5.33 18.51
C ILE A 64 2.31 6.58 18.09
N TRP A 65 3.02 7.65 17.82
CA TRP A 65 2.42 8.87 17.25
C TRP A 65 2.44 8.77 15.73
N TYR A 66 1.34 9.18 15.10
CA TYR A 66 1.28 9.10 13.65
C TYR A 66 0.39 10.17 13.02
N LYS A 67 0.66 10.43 11.73
CA LYS A 67 -0.19 11.22 10.86
C LYS A 67 -0.46 10.44 9.58
N ALA A 68 -1.73 10.31 9.23
CA ALA A 68 -2.19 9.64 8.03
C ALA A 68 -2.54 10.65 6.93
N TYR A 69 -2.29 10.27 5.69
CA TYR A 69 -2.64 11.00 4.48
C TYR A 69 -3.52 10.09 3.62
N VAL A 70 -4.73 10.52 3.35
CA VAL A 70 -5.72 9.78 2.57
C VAL A 70 -5.96 10.50 1.25
N VAL A 71 -5.70 9.81 0.16
CA VAL A 71 -5.77 10.38 -1.18
C VAL A 71 -6.64 9.55 -2.11
N ARG A 72 -7.11 10.17 -3.20
CA ARG A 72 -7.71 9.48 -4.33
C ARG A 72 -6.63 8.69 -5.08
N ALA A 73 -6.82 7.40 -5.29
CA ALA A 73 -5.81 6.53 -5.93
C ALA A 73 -5.44 7.02 -7.34
N SER A 74 -6.41 7.46 -8.12
CA SER A 74 -6.22 7.86 -9.52
C SER A 74 -5.51 9.22 -9.72
N SER A 75 -5.50 10.08 -8.70
CA SER A 75 -4.97 11.46 -8.84
C SER A 75 -3.96 11.85 -7.79
N LEU A 76 -3.80 11.05 -6.74
CA LEU A 76 -3.01 11.32 -5.54
C LEU A 76 -3.35 12.66 -4.85
N LYS A 77 -4.53 13.22 -5.12
CA LYS A 77 -5.04 14.41 -4.44
C LYS A 77 -5.72 14.01 -3.12
N PRO A 78 -5.77 14.92 -2.13
CA PRO A 78 -6.53 14.68 -0.90
C PRO A 78 -7.93 14.13 -1.18
N THR A 79 -8.35 13.13 -0.42
CA THR A 79 -9.65 12.52 -0.65
C THR A 79 -10.81 13.45 -0.34
N THR A 80 -11.84 13.35 -1.15
CA THR A 80 -13.15 13.98 -0.91
C THR A 80 -14.24 12.95 -0.67
N LEU A 81 -13.89 11.65 -0.64
CA LEU A 81 -14.84 10.55 -0.53
C LEU A 81 -15.12 10.24 0.93
N SER A 82 -14.20 9.56 1.59
CA SER A 82 -14.35 9.16 2.98
C SER A 82 -13.99 10.27 3.95
N ARG A 83 -14.68 10.30 5.07
CA ARG A 83 -14.38 11.20 6.22
C ARG A 83 -14.00 10.41 7.47
N VAL A 84 -13.95 9.09 7.37
CA VAL A 84 -13.61 8.20 8.49
C VAL A 84 -12.41 7.33 8.12
N LEU A 85 -11.38 7.40 8.95
CA LEU A 85 -10.19 6.54 8.88
C LEU A 85 -10.18 5.60 10.07
N TYR A 86 -9.99 4.32 9.81
CA TYR A 86 -9.76 3.29 10.82
C TYR A 86 -8.27 3.00 10.92
N VAL A 87 -7.77 2.97 12.16
CA VAL A 87 -6.38 2.58 12.44
C VAL A 87 -6.40 1.51 13.51
N GLU A 88 -5.82 0.36 13.21
CA GLU A 88 -5.81 -0.82 14.07
C GLU A 88 -4.39 -1.22 14.38
N LEU A 89 -4.13 -1.60 15.63
CA LEU A 89 -2.89 -2.24 16.04
C LEU A 89 -3.17 -3.71 16.28
N LEU A 90 -2.48 -4.56 15.56
CA LEU A 90 -2.59 -6.02 15.63
C LEU A 90 -1.29 -6.61 16.15
N ASN A 91 -1.37 -7.71 16.91
CA ASN A 91 -0.19 -8.50 17.23
C ASN A 91 0.12 -9.50 16.10
N ALA A 92 1.22 -10.23 16.23
CA ALA A 92 1.66 -11.21 15.24
C ALA A 92 0.64 -12.33 14.95
N ASP A 93 -0.25 -12.63 15.87
CA ASP A 93 -1.36 -13.59 15.67
C ASP A 93 -2.56 -12.96 14.92
N GLY A 94 -2.48 -11.70 14.50
CA GLY A 94 -3.59 -10.96 13.92
C GLY A 94 -4.67 -10.56 14.96
N GLN A 95 -4.35 -10.64 16.26
CA GLN A 95 -5.28 -10.24 17.31
C GLN A 95 -5.30 -8.72 17.44
N LEU A 96 -6.49 -8.14 17.43
CA LEU A 96 -6.70 -6.72 17.63
C LEU A 96 -6.31 -6.29 19.06
N ILE A 97 -5.33 -5.41 19.17
CA ILE A 97 -4.90 -4.80 20.44
C ILE A 97 -5.70 -3.53 20.70
N THR A 98 -5.77 -2.64 19.70
CA THR A 98 -6.57 -1.42 19.78
C THR A 98 -7.03 -0.97 18.41
N LYS A 99 -8.13 -0.24 18.38
CA LYS A 99 -8.72 0.35 17.17
C LYS A 99 -9.05 1.81 17.42
N GLN A 100 -8.65 2.66 16.50
CA GLN A 100 -9.02 4.07 16.50
C GLN A 100 -9.88 4.39 15.28
N THR A 101 -10.87 5.23 15.49
CA THR A 101 -11.73 5.77 14.44
C THR A 101 -11.49 7.27 14.39
N LEU A 102 -10.92 7.75 13.30
CA LEU A 102 -10.45 9.12 13.15
C LEU A 102 -11.22 9.86 12.07
N LYS A 103 -11.40 11.16 12.26
CA LYS A 103 -11.93 12.04 11.20
C LYS A 103 -10.83 12.40 10.21
N ILE A 104 -11.14 12.27 8.94
CA ILE A 104 -10.33 12.81 7.84
C ILE A 104 -10.75 14.26 7.63
N ASP A 105 -9.81 15.18 7.75
CA ASP A 105 -10.03 16.62 7.54
C ASP A 105 -10.20 16.99 6.06
N SER A 106 -10.41 18.27 5.77
CA SER A 106 -10.57 18.77 4.40
C SER A 106 -9.30 18.65 3.56
N MET A 107 -8.13 18.49 4.20
CA MET A 107 -6.85 18.28 3.54
C MET A 107 -6.54 16.80 3.32
N GLY A 108 -7.49 15.90 3.61
CA GLY A 108 -7.30 14.46 3.48
C GLY A 108 -6.39 13.88 4.57
N THR A 109 -6.27 14.52 5.74
CA THR A 109 -5.37 14.04 6.78
C THR A 109 -6.10 13.67 8.07
N ALA A 110 -5.50 12.76 8.82
CA ALA A 110 -5.89 12.40 10.18
C ALA A 110 -4.62 12.16 11.02
N HIS A 111 -4.74 12.27 12.33
CA HIS A 111 -3.63 12.01 13.23
C HIS A 111 -4.10 11.31 14.49
N GLY A 112 -3.22 10.56 15.10
CA GLY A 112 -3.53 9.81 16.30
C GLY A 112 -2.30 9.39 17.09
N ALA A 113 -2.57 8.74 18.21
CA ALA A 113 -1.56 8.19 19.09
C ALA A 113 -2.05 6.86 19.67
N ILE A 114 -1.23 5.82 19.59
CA ILE A 114 -1.52 4.51 20.18
C ILE A 114 -0.52 4.27 21.31
N ALA A 115 -1.00 4.24 22.54
CA ALA A 115 -0.20 3.84 23.68
C ALA A 115 -0.01 2.32 23.65
N LEU A 116 1.23 1.86 23.66
CA LEU A 116 1.53 0.44 23.76
C LEU A 116 1.27 -0.03 25.19
N PRO A 117 0.43 -1.05 25.39
CA PRO A 117 0.09 -1.47 26.74
C PRO A 117 1.27 -2.15 27.44
N ASN A 118 1.42 -1.91 28.72
CA ASN A 118 2.50 -2.47 29.55
C ASN A 118 2.40 -4.00 29.74
N TYR A 119 1.22 -4.56 29.49
CA TYR A 119 0.97 -6.00 29.54
C TYR A 119 1.20 -6.70 28.19
N ALA A 120 1.56 -5.94 27.16
CA ALA A 120 1.93 -6.50 25.86
C ALA A 120 3.30 -7.20 25.95
N TYR A 121 3.56 -8.07 25.00
CA TYR A 121 4.85 -8.72 24.87
C TYR A 121 5.66 -8.04 23.77
N GLY A 122 6.98 -8.08 23.88
CA GLY A 122 7.85 -7.70 22.77
C GLY A 122 7.59 -8.60 21.56
N GLY A 123 7.76 -8.06 20.36
CA GLY A 123 7.55 -8.77 19.11
C GLY A 123 7.15 -7.83 18.00
N TYR A 124 6.63 -8.38 16.92
CA TYR A 124 6.15 -7.61 15.78
C TYR A 124 4.67 -7.27 15.94
N TYR A 125 4.34 -6.03 15.68
CA TYR A 125 2.98 -5.52 15.67
C TYR A 125 2.68 -4.90 14.31
N GLU A 126 1.49 -5.14 13.78
CA GLU A 126 1.03 -4.54 12.53
C GLU A 126 0.13 -3.35 12.83
N VAL A 127 0.44 -2.19 12.24
CA VAL A 127 -0.50 -1.07 12.15
C VAL A 127 -1.18 -1.14 10.80
N LEU A 128 -2.49 -1.33 10.83
CA LEU A 128 -3.35 -1.34 9.66
C LEU A 128 -4.15 -0.05 9.62
N ALA A 129 -4.15 0.66 8.47
CA ALA A 129 -4.94 1.87 8.29
C ALA A 129 -5.75 1.81 7.00
N TYR A 130 -7.05 2.12 7.08
CA TYR A 130 -7.96 2.00 5.95
C TYR A 130 -9.23 2.85 6.13
N THR A 131 -9.84 3.21 5.00
CA THR A 131 -11.24 3.64 4.94
C THR A 131 -12.12 2.42 4.62
N ARG A 132 -13.41 2.48 4.90
CA ARG A 132 -14.29 1.36 4.54
C ARG A 132 -14.35 1.12 3.04
N GLU A 133 -14.22 2.17 2.26
CA GLU A 133 -14.14 2.07 0.81
C GLU A 133 -13.01 1.11 0.38
N MET A 134 -11.84 1.21 1.01
CA MET A 134 -10.67 0.38 0.68
C MET A 134 -10.91 -1.12 0.89
N LEU A 135 -11.79 -1.50 1.80
CA LEU A 135 -12.12 -2.91 2.06
C LEU A 135 -12.79 -3.62 0.87
N ASN A 136 -13.37 -2.86 -0.07
CA ASN A 136 -13.91 -3.42 -1.31
C ASN A 136 -12.84 -4.06 -2.20
N TRP A 137 -11.58 -3.69 -2.02
CA TRP A 137 -10.44 -4.05 -2.85
C TRP A 137 -9.50 -5.06 -2.19
N GLY A 138 -9.88 -5.53 -1.01
CA GLY A 138 -9.10 -6.49 -0.24
C GLY A 138 -8.00 -5.88 0.62
N ARG A 139 -7.27 -6.73 1.33
CA ARG A 139 -6.26 -6.31 2.31
C ARG A 139 -5.12 -5.48 1.70
N TYR A 140 -4.68 -5.84 0.50
CA TYR A 140 -3.56 -5.16 -0.17
C TYR A 140 -3.86 -3.70 -0.55
N ALA A 141 -5.14 -3.31 -0.58
CA ALA A 141 -5.53 -1.92 -0.75
C ALA A 141 -5.37 -1.09 0.54
N CYS A 142 -5.31 -1.75 1.71
CA CYS A 142 -5.13 -1.10 2.99
C CYS A 142 -3.64 -0.79 3.23
N PHE A 143 -3.36 0.31 3.93
CA PHE A 143 -2.01 0.55 4.42
C PHE A 143 -1.68 -0.42 5.54
N SER A 144 -0.53 -1.07 5.45
CA SER A 144 -0.02 -1.97 6.48
C SER A 144 1.45 -1.63 6.76
N ARG A 145 1.80 -1.60 8.03
CA ARG A 145 3.19 -1.50 8.48
C ARG A 145 3.43 -2.32 9.72
N VAL A 146 4.44 -3.18 9.65
CA VAL A 146 4.88 -3.97 10.78
C VAL A 146 5.98 -3.23 11.54
N LEU A 147 5.77 -3.07 12.83
CA LEU A 147 6.66 -2.34 13.74
C LEU A 147 7.22 -3.30 14.80
N PRO A 148 8.54 -3.38 14.99
CA PRO A 148 9.13 -4.11 16.09
C PRO A 148 8.92 -3.35 17.40
N VAL A 149 8.44 -4.06 18.42
CA VAL A 149 8.26 -3.57 19.78
C VAL A 149 9.12 -4.39 20.71
N PHE A 150 10.06 -3.74 21.39
CA PHE A 150 11.01 -4.37 22.28
C PHE A 150 10.52 -4.32 23.71
N THR A 151 10.84 -5.36 24.47
CA THR A 151 10.72 -5.32 25.92
C THR A 151 11.86 -4.50 26.51
N ASP A 152 11.68 -4.08 27.77
CA ASP A 152 12.62 -3.23 28.46
C ASP A 152 14.09 -3.70 28.31
N VAL A 153 14.97 -2.74 28.17
CA VAL A 153 16.40 -2.98 27.94
C VAL A 153 16.95 -3.90 29.06
N ASN A 154 17.39 -5.10 28.66
CA ASN A 154 17.96 -6.04 29.60
C ASN A 154 19.18 -5.41 30.33
N PRO A 155 19.13 -5.20 31.64
CA PRO A 155 20.18 -4.52 32.36
C PRO A 155 21.56 -5.22 32.32
N VAL A 156 21.60 -6.49 31.85
CA VAL A 156 22.83 -7.27 31.71
C VAL A 156 23.73 -6.75 30.58
N HIS A 157 23.19 -6.03 29.61
CA HIS A 157 23.93 -5.53 28.43
C HIS A 157 24.42 -4.07 28.56
N LYS A 158 24.48 -3.50 29.73
CA LYS A 158 24.97 -2.13 30.00
C LYS A 158 26.37 -1.80 29.46
N LYS A 159 27.12 -2.76 28.97
CA LYS A 159 28.51 -2.56 28.51
C LYS A 159 28.64 -2.33 27.00
N LYS A 160 27.61 -2.53 26.20
CA LYS A 160 27.66 -2.24 24.74
C LYS A 160 26.99 -0.90 24.46
N LYS A 161 27.72 0.01 23.85
CA LYS A 161 27.16 1.25 23.30
C LYS A 161 26.26 0.88 22.13
N GLY A 162 24.96 0.92 22.33
CA GLY A 162 23.94 0.65 21.33
C GLY A 162 22.85 -0.27 21.87
N LEU A 163 21.65 -0.16 21.33
CA LEU A 163 20.58 -1.12 21.54
C LEU A 163 21.00 -2.43 20.85
N ASP A 164 21.39 -3.43 21.61
CA ASP A 164 21.67 -4.77 21.07
C ASP A 164 20.32 -5.47 20.91
N LEU A 165 19.73 -5.31 19.71
CA LEU A 165 18.48 -5.94 19.35
C LEU A 165 18.75 -7.41 19.07
N ASN A 166 18.59 -8.21 20.08
CA ASN A 166 18.63 -9.64 19.91
C ASN A 166 17.31 -10.10 19.29
N LEU A 167 17.36 -10.68 18.07
CA LEU A 167 16.20 -11.28 17.40
C LEU A 167 15.48 -12.31 18.27
N SER A 168 16.16 -12.93 19.24
CA SER A 168 15.54 -13.80 20.24
C SER A 168 14.56 -13.08 21.17
N GLN A 169 14.60 -11.74 21.26
CA GLN A 169 13.65 -10.94 22.01
C GLN A 169 12.41 -10.58 21.19
N LEU A 170 12.50 -10.66 19.86
CA LEU A 170 11.38 -10.52 18.96
C LEU A 170 10.73 -11.89 18.82
N SER A 171 9.71 -12.13 19.61
CA SER A 171 8.98 -13.39 19.53
C SER A 171 7.66 -13.17 18.80
N LEU A 172 7.34 -14.10 17.91
CA LEU A 172 6.07 -14.15 17.22
C LEU A 172 5.10 -14.94 18.07
N LEU A 173 3.88 -14.44 18.18
CA LEU A 173 2.80 -15.21 18.76
C LEU A 173 2.37 -16.27 17.76
N SER A 174 2.28 -17.51 18.22
CA SER A 174 1.73 -18.59 17.41
C SER A 174 0.23 -18.39 17.23
N PRO A 175 -0.32 -18.58 16.02
CA PRO A 175 -1.76 -18.60 15.84
C PRO A 175 -2.40 -19.59 16.80
N GLY A 176 -3.29 -19.13 17.64
CA GLY A 176 -3.99 -19.95 18.61
C GLY A 176 -5.44 -19.51 18.74
N ILE A 177 -6.33 -20.46 18.79
CA ILE A 177 -7.74 -20.18 19.09
C ILE A 177 -7.83 -19.73 20.53
N ARG A 178 -8.09 -18.43 20.75
CA ARG A 178 -8.28 -17.88 22.08
C ARG A 178 -9.70 -17.37 22.28
N LYS A 179 -10.30 -17.80 23.36
CA LYS A 179 -11.65 -17.38 23.76
C LYS A 179 -11.71 -15.94 24.27
N TYR A 180 -10.61 -15.34 24.67
CA TYR A 180 -10.55 -14.02 25.29
C TYR A 180 -9.43 -13.18 24.69
N PRO A 181 -9.57 -11.86 24.62
CA PRO A 181 -8.55 -10.94 24.10
C PRO A 181 -7.41 -10.73 25.11
N THR A 182 -6.81 -11.82 25.59
CA THR A 182 -5.59 -11.76 26.39
C THR A 182 -4.42 -11.97 25.47
N ILE A 183 -3.51 -11.01 25.47
CA ILE A 183 -2.23 -11.13 24.77
C ILE A 183 -1.49 -12.31 25.38
N GLY A 184 -1.29 -13.35 24.57
CA GLY A 184 -0.61 -14.54 25.04
C GLY A 184 0.90 -14.35 25.13
N LYS A 185 1.55 -15.22 25.89
CA LYS A 185 3.01 -15.25 25.93
C LYS A 185 3.56 -15.51 24.54
N PRO A 186 4.49 -14.67 24.03
CA PRO A 186 5.10 -14.91 22.75
C PRO A 186 5.84 -16.24 22.72
N ARG A 187 5.77 -16.94 21.59
CA ARG A 187 6.63 -18.10 21.34
C ARG A 187 7.88 -17.63 20.62
N PRO A 188 9.06 -18.20 20.95
CA PRO A 188 10.24 -17.96 20.16
C PRO A 188 9.96 -18.32 18.69
N TYR A 189 10.33 -17.42 17.78
CA TYR A 189 10.32 -17.71 16.36
C TYR A 189 11.47 -18.68 16.07
N GLU A 190 11.15 -19.88 15.64
CA GLU A 190 12.15 -20.79 15.09
C GLU A 190 12.56 -20.27 13.72
N MET A 191 13.70 -19.62 13.65
CA MET A 191 14.27 -19.16 12.39
C MET A 191 14.53 -20.39 11.52
N THR A 192 13.79 -20.51 10.43
CA THR A 192 14.10 -21.50 9.41
C THR A 192 15.53 -21.25 8.91
N SER A 193 16.29 -22.33 8.80
CA SER A 193 17.71 -22.30 8.45
C SER A 193 17.98 -21.40 7.23
N ASN A 194 18.97 -20.48 7.31
CA ASN A 194 19.50 -19.71 6.15
C ASN A 194 19.98 -20.61 5.00
N LYS A 195 20.06 -21.93 5.23
CA LYS A 195 20.44 -22.90 4.20
C LYS A 195 19.33 -23.21 3.19
N LYS A 196 18.08 -22.95 3.53
CA LYS A 196 16.95 -23.13 2.58
C LYS A 196 17.01 -22.04 1.53
N ARG A 197 16.77 -22.38 0.27
CA ARG A 197 16.57 -21.44 -0.83
C ARG A 197 15.14 -21.55 -1.33
N LEU A 198 14.51 -20.41 -1.56
CA LEU A 198 13.21 -20.28 -2.19
C LEU A 198 13.46 -19.63 -3.55
N LEU A 199 13.00 -20.26 -4.59
CA LEU A 199 13.17 -19.80 -5.97
C LEU A 199 11.81 -19.85 -6.67
N ASP A 200 11.31 -18.67 -7.01
CA ASP A 200 10.05 -18.48 -7.71
C ASP A 200 10.29 -17.89 -9.09
N PHE A 201 9.42 -18.23 -10.06
CA PHE A 201 9.53 -17.80 -11.44
C PHE A 201 8.28 -17.06 -11.88
N TYR A 202 8.50 -16.02 -12.68
CA TYR A 202 7.47 -15.11 -13.17
C TYR A 202 7.62 -14.92 -14.66
N PRO A 203 6.91 -15.70 -15.50
CA PRO A 203 6.91 -15.50 -16.94
C PRO A 203 6.41 -14.10 -17.28
N GLU A 204 7.12 -13.38 -18.14
CA GLU A 204 6.69 -12.06 -18.56
C GLU A 204 5.36 -12.15 -19.31
N GLY A 205 4.39 -11.33 -18.91
CA GLY A 205 3.02 -11.41 -19.42
C GLY A 205 2.12 -12.39 -18.67
N GLY A 206 2.61 -13.01 -17.58
CA GLY A 206 1.85 -13.85 -16.64
C GLY A 206 2.02 -15.36 -16.82
N SER A 207 1.96 -15.89 -18.03
CA SER A 207 2.03 -17.33 -18.30
C SER A 207 3.05 -17.66 -19.41
N ARG A 208 3.51 -18.90 -19.46
CA ARG A 208 4.39 -19.37 -20.52
C ARG A 208 3.62 -19.55 -21.84
N VAL A 209 4.31 -19.32 -22.94
CA VAL A 209 3.82 -19.61 -24.30
C VAL A 209 4.63 -20.76 -24.89
N THR A 210 4.00 -21.89 -25.13
CA THR A 210 4.65 -23.06 -25.72
C THR A 210 5.12 -22.77 -27.15
N GLY A 211 6.38 -23.11 -27.45
CA GLY A 211 6.95 -22.93 -28.79
C GLY A 211 7.32 -21.48 -29.14
N ALA A 212 7.41 -20.60 -28.14
CA ALA A 212 7.89 -19.25 -28.31
C ALA A 212 9.05 -18.96 -27.34
N ALA A 213 10.02 -18.15 -27.79
CA ALA A 213 11.06 -17.63 -26.91
C ALA A 213 10.45 -16.59 -25.98
N GLN A 214 10.76 -16.69 -24.66
CA GLN A 214 10.12 -15.84 -23.66
C GLN A 214 11.08 -15.49 -22.52
N ARG A 215 10.99 -14.25 -22.05
CA ARG A 215 11.69 -13.76 -20.87
C ARG A 215 10.98 -14.24 -19.59
N ILE A 216 11.74 -14.81 -18.68
CA ILE A 216 11.25 -15.27 -17.37
C ILE A 216 11.99 -14.48 -16.30
N ALA A 217 11.26 -13.81 -15.44
CA ALA A 217 11.85 -13.23 -14.22
C ALA A 217 11.88 -14.29 -13.11
N PHE A 218 12.77 -14.12 -12.17
CA PHE A 218 12.86 -14.96 -10.98
C PHE A 218 13.15 -14.14 -9.73
N LYS A 219 12.81 -14.71 -8.58
CA LYS A 219 13.22 -14.20 -7.27
C LYS A 219 13.81 -15.32 -6.45
N LEU A 220 15.05 -15.13 -5.99
CA LEU A 220 15.79 -16.07 -5.15
C LEU A 220 16.00 -15.48 -3.77
N THR A 221 15.47 -16.16 -2.75
CA THR A 221 15.62 -15.77 -1.35
C THR A 221 16.10 -16.95 -0.51
N ASP A 222 16.58 -16.66 0.69
CA ASP A 222 16.79 -17.68 1.70
C ASP A 222 15.48 -18.09 2.39
N GLY A 223 15.55 -19.01 3.34
CA GLY A 223 14.38 -19.45 4.10
C GLY A 223 13.73 -18.38 5.00
N MET A 224 14.36 -17.22 5.11
CA MET A 224 13.89 -16.05 5.87
C MET A 224 13.31 -14.96 4.96
N GLY A 225 13.31 -15.18 3.64
CA GLY A 225 12.86 -14.19 2.66
C GLY A 225 13.92 -13.16 2.27
N LEU A 226 15.16 -13.30 2.76
CA LEU A 226 16.26 -12.39 2.40
C LEU A 226 16.81 -12.73 1.02
N ALA A 227 17.12 -11.71 0.25
CA ALA A 227 17.75 -11.85 -1.05
C ALA A 227 19.09 -12.59 -0.95
N THR A 228 19.36 -13.47 -1.88
CA THR A 228 20.66 -14.15 -2.02
C THR A 228 21.23 -13.93 -3.41
N ASN A 229 22.55 -13.97 -3.52
CA ASN A 229 23.27 -13.76 -4.78
C ASN A 229 23.81 -15.08 -5.39
N ASP A 230 23.19 -16.21 -5.02
CA ASP A 230 23.58 -17.51 -5.58
C ASP A 230 23.29 -17.58 -7.08
N SER A 231 24.16 -18.24 -7.84
CA SER A 231 23.91 -18.53 -9.26
C SER A 231 22.82 -19.57 -9.44
N ILE A 232 22.02 -19.40 -10.48
CA ILE A 232 20.94 -20.30 -10.85
C ILE A 232 21.27 -20.88 -12.23
N SER A 233 21.26 -22.22 -12.35
CA SER A 233 21.39 -22.93 -13.61
C SER A 233 20.06 -23.52 -14.04
N ILE A 234 19.68 -23.28 -15.28
CA ILE A 234 18.44 -23.79 -15.89
C ILE A 234 18.82 -24.94 -16.82
N TYR A 235 18.17 -26.08 -16.64
CA TYR A 235 18.42 -27.29 -17.40
C TYR A 235 17.17 -27.76 -18.16
N TYR A 236 17.36 -28.29 -19.35
CA TYR A 236 16.33 -29.10 -20.03
C TYR A 236 16.04 -30.37 -19.24
N ALA A 237 14.92 -31.01 -19.53
CA ALA A 237 14.52 -32.27 -18.87
C ALA A 237 15.55 -33.38 -19.04
N ASP A 238 16.32 -33.40 -20.16
CA ASP A 238 17.39 -34.32 -20.45
C ASP A 238 18.72 -34.04 -19.70
N GLY A 239 18.78 -32.95 -18.94
CA GLY A 239 19.92 -32.54 -18.13
C GLY A 239 20.92 -31.62 -18.85
N ARG A 240 20.71 -31.27 -20.13
CA ARG A 240 21.50 -30.25 -20.80
C ARG A 240 21.32 -28.91 -20.15
N LEU A 241 22.40 -28.15 -20.00
CA LEU A 241 22.32 -26.77 -19.51
C LEU A 241 21.68 -25.87 -20.59
N CYS A 242 20.63 -25.15 -20.22
CA CYS A 242 20.02 -24.13 -21.05
C CYS A 242 20.72 -22.77 -20.85
N THR A 243 20.78 -22.31 -19.62
CA THR A 243 21.45 -21.04 -19.28
C THR A 243 21.82 -20.99 -17.79
N GLN A 244 22.73 -20.08 -17.44
CA GLN A 244 23.13 -19.80 -16.08
C GLN A 244 23.06 -18.29 -15.84
N VAL A 245 22.45 -17.88 -14.73
CA VAL A 245 22.18 -16.48 -14.40
C VAL A 245 22.43 -16.19 -12.92
N GLN A 246 22.62 -14.93 -12.60
CA GLN A 246 22.72 -14.43 -11.23
C GLN A 246 21.64 -13.39 -10.98
N PRO A 247 21.18 -13.24 -9.72
CA PRO A 247 20.32 -12.12 -9.34
C PRO A 247 21.00 -10.78 -9.64
N GLU A 248 20.24 -9.84 -10.17
CA GLU A 248 20.69 -8.51 -10.52
C GLU A 248 20.39 -7.50 -9.39
N HIS A 249 19.25 -7.66 -8.70
CA HIS A 249 18.78 -6.76 -7.64
C HIS A 249 17.84 -7.48 -6.67
N GLU A 250 18.09 -7.39 -5.36
CA GLU A 250 17.22 -7.94 -4.29
C GLU A 250 16.75 -9.38 -4.55
N GLY A 251 17.68 -10.23 -5.02
CA GLY A 251 17.39 -11.62 -5.38
C GLY A 251 16.62 -11.79 -6.70
N MET A 252 16.29 -10.71 -7.39
CA MET A 252 15.57 -10.72 -8.66
C MET A 252 16.53 -10.69 -9.85
N GLY A 253 16.14 -11.35 -10.93
CA GLY A 253 16.84 -11.34 -12.20
C GLY A 253 15.96 -11.91 -13.31
N THR A 254 16.51 -12.00 -14.52
CA THR A 254 15.79 -12.59 -15.66
C THR A 254 16.68 -13.53 -16.45
N PHE A 255 16.04 -14.43 -17.20
CA PHE A 255 16.66 -15.23 -18.26
C PHE A 255 15.69 -15.42 -19.43
N GLU A 256 16.22 -15.76 -20.60
CA GLU A 256 15.42 -16.08 -21.77
C GLU A 256 15.30 -17.61 -21.90
N LEU A 257 14.08 -18.10 -22.05
CA LEU A 257 13.83 -19.48 -22.48
C LEU A 257 13.70 -19.50 -24.01
N PRO A 258 14.43 -20.35 -24.71
CA PRO A 258 14.30 -20.48 -26.15
C PRO A 258 13.00 -21.19 -26.53
N ALA A 259 12.56 -21.04 -27.79
CA ALA A 259 11.30 -21.57 -28.28
C ALA A 259 11.18 -23.11 -28.20
N ASP A 260 12.30 -23.82 -28.26
CA ASP A 260 12.39 -25.28 -28.17
C ASP A 260 12.37 -25.80 -26.70
N PHE A 261 12.38 -24.89 -25.72
CA PHE A 261 12.35 -25.29 -24.31
C PHE A 261 10.92 -25.68 -23.89
N THR A 262 10.66 -26.98 -23.82
CA THR A 262 9.38 -27.52 -23.39
C THR A 262 9.30 -27.72 -21.89
N GLU A 263 10.22 -28.51 -21.34
CA GLU A 263 10.29 -28.87 -19.93
C GLU A 263 11.72 -28.81 -19.39
N GLY A 264 11.82 -28.56 -18.09
CA GLY A 264 13.11 -28.53 -17.41
C GLY A 264 13.00 -28.12 -15.95
N TYR A 265 14.15 -27.90 -15.36
CA TYR A 265 14.26 -27.53 -13.95
C TYR A 265 15.38 -26.52 -13.73
N ALA A 266 15.32 -25.84 -12.60
CA ALA A 266 16.41 -25.00 -12.14
C ALA A 266 17.13 -25.59 -10.93
N GLN A 267 18.39 -25.26 -10.76
CA GLN A 267 19.20 -25.57 -9.59
C GLN A 267 19.92 -24.32 -9.11
N VAL A 268 19.96 -24.14 -7.78
CA VAL A 268 20.76 -23.08 -7.14
C VAL A 268 22.13 -23.67 -6.80
N GLN A 269 23.20 -22.95 -7.12
CA GLN A 269 24.59 -23.45 -7.01
C GLN A 269 24.92 -23.89 -5.57
N SER A 270 24.50 -23.14 -4.57
CA SER A 270 24.77 -23.47 -3.16
C SER A 270 24.00 -24.70 -2.65
N ILE A 271 22.94 -25.13 -3.36
CA ILE A 271 22.11 -26.30 -3.03
C ILE A 271 21.80 -27.08 -4.31
N SER A 272 22.81 -27.68 -4.92
CA SER A 272 22.69 -28.39 -6.20
C SER A 272 21.85 -29.67 -6.12
N SER A 273 21.57 -30.19 -4.94
CA SER A 273 20.71 -31.38 -4.76
C SER A 273 19.21 -31.07 -4.96
N GLN A 274 18.79 -29.81 -4.84
CA GLN A 274 17.40 -29.41 -4.97
C GLN A 274 17.09 -28.94 -6.40
N LYS A 275 16.03 -29.53 -6.98
CA LYS A 275 15.50 -29.14 -8.28
C LYS A 275 14.24 -28.29 -8.08
N TYR A 276 14.18 -27.15 -8.74
CA TYR A 276 13.03 -26.25 -8.75
C TYR A 276 12.30 -26.39 -10.08
N LYS A 277 11.00 -26.58 -10.04
CA LYS A 277 10.18 -26.68 -11.25
C LYS A 277 9.99 -25.30 -11.87
N LEU A 278 10.10 -25.22 -13.18
CA LEU A 278 9.69 -24.04 -13.93
C LEU A 278 8.16 -23.97 -14.03
N PRO A 279 7.57 -22.79 -14.26
CA PRO A 279 6.12 -22.64 -14.38
C PRO A 279 5.53 -23.57 -15.44
N GLN A 280 4.42 -24.22 -15.10
CA GLN A 280 3.69 -25.15 -15.95
C GLN A 280 2.35 -24.58 -16.45
N GLU A 281 2.06 -23.32 -16.13
CA GLU A 281 0.88 -22.62 -16.64
C GLU A 281 1.18 -22.06 -18.01
N PHE A 282 0.39 -22.45 -19.01
CA PHE A 282 0.57 -22.06 -20.40
C PHE A 282 -0.59 -21.22 -20.89
N ALA A 283 -0.29 -20.21 -21.71
CA ALA A 283 -1.23 -19.37 -22.43
C ALA A 283 -0.92 -19.39 -23.92
N GLN A 284 -1.86 -18.90 -24.72
CA GLN A 284 -1.64 -18.71 -26.15
C GLN A 284 -0.84 -17.45 -26.46
N TYR A 285 -0.97 -16.43 -25.58
CA TYR A 285 -0.40 -15.11 -25.75
C TYR A 285 0.24 -14.62 -24.45
N ALA A 286 1.36 -13.92 -24.58
CA ALA A 286 1.98 -13.19 -23.50
C ALA A 286 2.46 -11.82 -23.99
N LEU A 287 2.48 -10.84 -23.11
CA LEU A 287 3.01 -9.50 -23.36
C LEU A 287 4.48 -9.43 -22.96
N ARG A 288 5.31 -8.86 -23.81
CA ARG A 288 6.64 -8.35 -23.48
C ARG A 288 6.63 -6.84 -23.62
N ALA A 289 7.25 -6.14 -22.68
CA ALA A 289 7.31 -4.69 -22.66
C ALA A 289 8.74 -4.22 -22.41
N ASP A 290 9.28 -3.44 -23.33
CA ASP A 290 10.61 -2.86 -23.23
C ASP A 290 10.48 -1.33 -23.30
N MET A 291 10.84 -0.64 -22.20
CA MET A 291 10.82 0.82 -22.15
C MET A 291 12.09 1.39 -22.74
N GLU A 292 11.96 2.15 -23.81
CA GLU A 292 13.04 2.79 -24.54
C GLU A 292 13.07 4.30 -24.24
N GLU A 293 14.06 5.00 -24.80
CA GLU A 293 14.20 6.45 -24.59
C GLU A 293 12.99 7.23 -25.09
N ASP A 294 12.48 6.89 -26.27
CA ASP A 294 11.40 7.60 -26.96
C ASP A 294 9.99 7.05 -26.66
N GLY A 295 9.88 5.88 -26.05
CA GLY A 295 8.59 5.27 -25.76
C GLY A 295 8.66 3.84 -25.28
N LEU A 296 7.55 3.18 -25.40
CA LEU A 296 7.34 1.79 -24.98
C LEU A 296 7.16 0.90 -26.20
N ASN A 297 8.00 -0.11 -26.30
CA ASN A 297 7.86 -1.16 -27.30
C ASN A 297 7.12 -2.36 -26.67
N ILE A 298 5.95 -2.68 -27.19
CA ILE A 298 5.12 -3.78 -26.72
C ILE A 298 5.15 -4.87 -27.79
N LYS A 299 5.54 -6.08 -27.38
CA LYS A 299 5.54 -7.25 -28.25
C LYS A 299 4.61 -8.30 -27.72
N ILE A 300 3.77 -8.87 -28.59
CA ILE A 300 2.95 -10.03 -28.27
C ILE A 300 3.76 -11.29 -28.59
N VAL A 301 4.05 -12.07 -27.55
CA VAL A 301 4.70 -13.36 -27.63
C VAL A 301 3.64 -14.41 -27.91
N THR A 302 3.80 -15.13 -29.01
CA THR A 302 2.88 -16.21 -29.42
C THR A 302 3.65 -17.26 -30.23
N ASN A 303 3.08 -18.44 -30.38
CA ASN A 303 3.66 -19.46 -31.27
C ASN A 303 3.24 -19.22 -32.74
N LYS A 304 3.96 -19.88 -33.66
CA LYS A 304 3.71 -19.72 -35.10
C LYS A 304 2.28 -20.10 -35.53
N SER A 305 1.67 -21.06 -34.88
CA SER A 305 0.30 -21.52 -35.19
C SER A 305 -0.73 -20.47 -34.81
N ASN A 306 -0.55 -19.82 -33.66
CA ASN A 306 -1.45 -18.76 -33.20
C ASN A 306 -1.26 -17.44 -33.95
N ALA A 307 -0.02 -17.18 -34.46
CA ALA A 307 0.28 -15.96 -35.23
C ALA A 307 -0.37 -15.92 -36.63
N GLN A 308 -0.98 -17.01 -37.08
CA GLN A 308 -1.69 -17.09 -38.35
C GLN A 308 -3.19 -16.77 -38.25
N THR A 309 -3.68 -16.45 -37.06
CA THR A 309 -5.08 -16.08 -36.86
C THR A 309 -5.33 -14.64 -37.32
N ASN A 310 -6.47 -14.42 -37.99
CA ASN A 310 -6.92 -13.07 -38.35
C ASN A 310 -7.69 -12.39 -37.20
N ASP A 311 -7.52 -12.87 -35.99
CA ASP A 311 -8.21 -12.33 -34.82
C ASP A 311 -7.70 -10.94 -34.46
N LEU A 312 -8.61 -10.08 -34.11
CA LEU A 312 -8.34 -8.73 -33.67
C LEU A 312 -8.43 -8.69 -32.14
N PHE A 313 -7.40 -8.15 -31.51
CA PHE A 313 -7.30 -8.00 -30.05
C PHE A 313 -7.28 -6.52 -29.65
N GLY A 314 -7.74 -6.24 -28.44
CA GLY A 314 -7.60 -4.93 -27.83
C GLY A 314 -6.31 -4.84 -27.04
N LEU A 315 -5.58 -3.74 -27.22
CA LEU A 315 -4.41 -3.38 -26.45
C LEU A 315 -4.67 -2.07 -25.71
N ALA A 316 -4.66 -2.09 -24.40
CA ALA A 316 -4.92 -0.91 -23.59
C ALA A 316 -3.81 -0.67 -22.56
N ILE A 317 -3.58 0.59 -22.21
CA ILE A 317 -2.65 0.97 -21.12
C ILE A 317 -3.43 1.81 -20.11
N PHE A 318 -3.27 1.44 -18.84
CA PHE A 318 -3.84 2.12 -17.68
C PHE A 318 -2.75 2.60 -16.74
N ASN A 319 -2.96 3.77 -16.15
CA ASN A 319 -2.15 4.28 -15.05
C ASN A 319 -3.09 4.61 -13.88
N HIS A 320 -2.91 3.95 -12.73
CA HIS A 320 -3.83 4.09 -11.59
C HIS A 320 -5.31 3.95 -11.99
N GLU A 321 -5.66 2.98 -12.81
CA GLU A 321 -6.99 2.73 -13.38
C GLU A 321 -7.47 3.78 -14.41
N ASN A 322 -6.70 4.84 -14.67
CA ASN A 322 -7.03 5.77 -15.75
C ASN A 322 -6.51 5.23 -17.08
N ALA A 323 -7.38 5.16 -18.07
CA ALA A 323 -6.99 4.80 -19.42
C ALA A 323 -6.06 5.86 -20.02
N CYS A 324 -4.92 5.42 -20.56
CA CYS A 324 -3.93 6.27 -21.20
C CYS A 324 -3.85 6.02 -22.71
N PHE A 325 -4.03 4.78 -23.11
CA PHE A 325 -3.88 4.36 -24.50
C PHE A 325 -4.83 3.23 -24.82
N PHE A 326 -5.31 3.20 -26.07
CA PHE A 326 -6.05 2.08 -26.65
C PHE A 326 -5.72 1.94 -28.12
N ASP A 327 -5.54 0.71 -28.55
CA ASP A 327 -5.41 0.35 -29.95
C ASP A 327 -5.95 -1.06 -30.19
N THR A 328 -6.12 -1.42 -31.45
CA THR A 328 -6.42 -2.78 -31.87
C THR A 328 -5.22 -3.37 -32.58
N ILE A 329 -4.92 -4.64 -32.31
CA ILE A 329 -3.78 -5.34 -32.91
C ILE A 329 -4.25 -6.65 -33.53
N SER A 330 -3.83 -6.89 -34.77
CA SER A 330 -4.03 -8.15 -35.49
C SER A 330 -2.75 -8.97 -35.48
N LEU A 331 -2.86 -10.27 -35.27
CA LEU A 331 -1.70 -11.19 -35.22
C LEU A 331 -1.32 -11.73 -36.58
N ASN A 332 -1.50 -10.95 -37.64
CA ASN A 332 -1.11 -11.35 -39.00
C ASN A 332 0.40 -11.24 -39.20
N GLY A 333 1.10 -12.37 -39.17
CA GLY A 333 2.55 -12.45 -39.46
C GLY A 333 3.43 -12.53 -38.21
N ASN A 334 4.75 -12.46 -38.45
CA ASN A 334 5.78 -12.67 -37.41
C ASN A 334 6.03 -11.44 -36.52
N ASP A 335 5.47 -10.29 -36.84
CA ASP A 335 5.76 -9.02 -36.14
C ASP A 335 4.49 -8.47 -35.45
N CYS A 336 4.27 -8.96 -34.25
CA CYS A 336 3.17 -8.55 -33.40
C CYS A 336 3.66 -7.51 -32.38
N SER A 337 4.16 -6.38 -32.87
CA SER A 337 4.68 -5.31 -32.01
C SER A 337 3.89 -4.01 -32.17
N ARG A 338 3.87 -3.21 -31.11
CA ARG A 338 3.30 -1.88 -31.09
C ARG A 338 4.21 -0.91 -30.32
N PHE A 339 4.56 0.18 -30.94
CA PHE A 339 5.27 1.27 -30.29
C PHE A 339 4.29 2.32 -29.78
N VAL A 340 4.46 2.72 -28.52
CA VAL A 340 3.66 3.78 -27.87
C VAL A 340 4.60 4.91 -27.44
N ALA A 341 4.41 6.08 -28.02
CA ALA A 341 5.25 7.24 -27.73
C ALA A 341 5.21 7.62 -26.23
N LYS A 342 6.34 8.05 -25.70
CA LYS A 342 6.53 8.39 -24.29
C LYS A 342 5.53 9.43 -23.77
N ASP A 343 5.14 10.37 -24.62
CA ASP A 343 4.18 11.43 -24.25
C ASP A 343 2.75 10.95 -24.08
N ALA A 344 2.39 9.80 -24.68
CA ALA A 344 1.11 9.15 -24.47
C ALA A 344 1.03 8.42 -23.13
N LEU A 345 2.16 8.21 -22.45
CA LEU A 345 2.26 7.48 -21.20
C LEU A 345 2.27 8.42 -19.99
N ARG A 346 1.75 7.96 -18.88
CA ARG A 346 1.82 8.67 -17.60
C ARG A 346 2.92 8.11 -16.72
N SER A 347 3.61 8.98 -15.98
CA SER A 347 4.69 8.57 -15.07
C SER A 347 4.21 7.69 -13.92
N GLY A 348 5.06 6.80 -13.44
CA GLY A 348 4.77 5.83 -12.41
C GLY A 348 4.42 4.46 -12.97
N VAL A 349 3.73 3.65 -12.16
CA VAL A 349 3.30 2.30 -12.54
C VAL A 349 2.18 2.36 -13.57
N ASN A 350 2.39 1.69 -14.67
CA ASN A 350 1.40 1.51 -15.74
C ASN A 350 1.15 0.03 -15.97
N ARG A 351 -0.04 -0.29 -16.45
CA ARG A 351 -0.49 -1.65 -16.77
C ARG A 351 -0.90 -1.74 -18.22
N ILE A 352 -0.29 -2.68 -18.93
CA ILE A 352 -0.69 -3.08 -20.29
C ILE A 352 -1.64 -4.25 -20.17
N GLU A 353 -2.74 -4.20 -20.92
CA GLU A 353 -3.73 -5.27 -21.05
C GLU A 353 -3.89 -5.66 -22.51
N LEU A 354 -3.72 -6.95 -22.79
CA LEU A 354 -4.14 -7.59 -24.01
C LEU A 354 -5.44 -8.33 -23.75
N PHE A 355 -6.48 -8.08 -24.53
CA PHE A 355 -7.80 -8.65 -24.28
C PHE A 355 -8.55 -8.99 -25.57
N ASP A 356 -9.47 -9.94 -25.47
CA ASP A 356 -10.31 -10.37 -26.58
C ASP A 356 -11.59 -9.52 -26.73
N TRP A 357 -12.35 -9.76 -27.79
CA TRP A 357 -13.61 -9.07 -28.06
C TRP A 357 -14.71 -9.34 -27.00
N GLN A 358 -14.58 -10.40 -26.22
CA GLN A 358 -15.47 -10.71 -25.09
C GLN A 358 -15.10 -9.89 -23.84
N GLY A 359 -13.88 -9.35 -23.81
CA GLY A 359 -13.33 -8.58 -22.70
C GLY A 359 -12.61 -9.45 -21.67
N HIS A 360 -12.16 -10.67 -22.06
CA HIS A 360 -11.31 -11.47 -21.22
C HIS A 360 -9.87 -10.98 -21.34
N SER A 361 -9.18 -10.83 -20.21
CA SER A 361 -7.77 -10.54 -20.17
C SER A 361 -6.97 -11.75 -20.64
N LEU A 362 -6.16 -11.60 -21.66
CA LEU A 362 -5.30 -12.64 -22.22
C LEU A 362 -3.90 -12.56 -21.65
N SER A 363 -3.40 -11.36 -21.40
CA SER A 363 -2.09 -11.13 -20.80
C SER A 363 -2.02 -9.73 -20.21
N THR A 364 -1.32 -9.63 -19.09
CA THR A 364 -1.13 -8.36 -18.35
C THR A 364 0.36 -8.15 -18.08
N ARG A 365 0.86 -6.93 -18.24
CA ARG A 365 2.23 -6.55 -17.93
C ARG A 365 2.29 -5.18 -17.27
N LEU A 366 2.90 -5.08 -16.09
CA LEU A 366 3.20 -3.80 -15.47
C LEU A 366 4.55 -3.27 -15.97
N PHE A 367 4.64 -1.97 -16.14
CA PHE A 367 5.89 -1.28 -16.43
C PHE A 367 5.95 0.06 -15.73
N TRP A 368 7.15 0.56 -15.54
CA TRP A 368 7.37 1.86 -14.95
C TRP A 368 7.75 2.88 -16.03
N LYS A 369 7.00 3.98 -16.11
CA LYS A 369 7.44 5.14 -16.89
C LYS A 369 8.17 6.11 -15.98
N PRO A 370 9.42 6.50 -16.29
CA PRO A 370 10.17 7.46 -15.50
C PRO A 370 9.44 8.79 -15.32
N ILE A 371 9.63 9.40 -14.14
CA ILE A 371 9.08 10.71 -13.82
C ILE A 371 9.81 11.76 -14.63
N THR A 372 9.09 12.53 -15.43
CA THR A 372 9.65 13.61 -16.26
C THR A 372 9.65 14.94 -15.53
N ALA A 373 10.39 15.92 -16.08
CA ALA A 373 10.38 17.30 -15.56
C ALA A 373 8.96 17.92 -15.56
N GLN A 374 8.11 17.54 -16.50
CA GLN A 374 6.71 18.00 -16.55
C GLN A 374 5.87 17.40 -15.41
N ASP A 375 6.12 16.13 -15.08
CA ASP A 375 5.46 15.48 -13.94
C ASP A 375 5.96 16.04 -12.60
N SER A 376 7.19 16.52 -12.55
CA SER A 376 7.79 17.11 -11.34
C SER A 376 7.02 18.33 -10.83
N THR A 377 6.17 18.96 -11.66
CA THR A 377 5.26 20.04 -11.23
C THR A 377 4.28 19.59 -10.12
N ARG A 378 4.11 18.28 -9.94
CA ARG A 378 3.23 17.68 -8.94
C ARG A 378 3.94 17.33 -7.63
N PHE A 379 5.28 17.44 -7.61
CA PHE A 379 6.07 17.12 -6.44
C PHE A 379 6.39 18.35 -5.62
N VAL A 380 6.40 18.16 -4.30
CA VAL A 380 6.83 19.16 -3.34
C VAL A 380 8.28 18.87 -2.96
N HIS A 381 9.15 19.88 -3.12
CA HIS A 381 10.51 19.82 -2.64
C HIS A 381 10.57 20.32 -1.21
N LEU A 382 10.97 19.45 -0.28
CA LEU A 382 11.16 19.80 1.12
C LEU A 382 12.64 20.07 1.39
N GLU A 383 12.92 21.25 1.91
CA GLU A 383 14.23 21.62 2.42
C GLU A 383 14.14 21.70 3.94
N VAL A 384 15.02 20.98 4.62
CA VAL A 384 15.08 20.97 6.09
C VAL A 384 16.43 21.51 6.52
N TYR A 385 16.41 22.49 7.39
CA TYR A 385 17.59 23.16 7.93
C TYR A 385 17.57 23.08 9.45
N GLN A 386 18.72 22.85 10.02
CA GLN A 386 18.95 22.91 11.46
C GLN A 386 19.85 24.10 11.78
N ASN A 387 19.64 24.75 12.92
CA ASN A 387 20.46 25.87 13.33
C ASN A 387 21.83 25.45 13.89
N GLN A 388 21.99 24.19 14.33
CA GLN A 388 23.23 23.66 14.88
C GLN A 388 23.46 22.21 14.42
N ARG A 389 24.70 21.79 14.37
CA ARG A 389 25.07 20.40 14.05
C ARG A 389 24.88 19.47 15.24
N GLU A 390 25.19 19.99 16.42
CA GLU A 390 25.15 19.23 17.68
C GLU A 390 24.42 20.08 18.72
N TYR A 391 23.60 19.42 19.50
CA TYR A 391 22.81 20.04 20.55
C TYR A 391 23.24 19.51 21.91
N LYS A 392 23.44 20.40 22.88
CA LYS A 392 23.62 20.00 24.28
C LYS A 392 22.28 19.51 24.84
N PRO A 393 22.28 18.58 25.81
CA PRO A 393 21.08 18.18 26.51
C PRO A 393 20.30 19.41 27.00
N PHE A 394 18.96 19.38 26.77
CA PHE A 394 18.02 20.46 27.15
C PHE A 394 18.23 21.82 26.44
N SER A 395 19.12 21.89 25.46
CA SER A 395 19.22 23.12 24.64
C SER A 395 18.10 23.19 23.60
N PRO A 396 17.62 24.40 23.24
CA PRO A 396 16.62 24.54 22.21
C PRO A 396 17.19 24.16 20.84
N ALA A 397 16.41 23.38 20.08
CA ALA A 397 16.70 23.03 18.70
C ALA A 397 15.74 23.78 17.78
N VAL A 398 16.27 24.47 16.78
CA VAL A 398 15.47 25.14 15.77
C VAL A 398 15.63 24.42 14.44
N VAL A 399 14.49 23.96 13.90
CA VAL A 399 14.44 23.31 12.60
C VAL A 399 13.50 24.10 11.70
N VAL A 400 13.96 24.42 10.52
CA VAL A 400 13.16 25.13 9.50
C VAL A 400 12.87 24.18 8.36
N ALA A 401 11.60 23.95 8.07
CA ALA A 401 11.15 23.20 6.92
C ALA A 401 10.56 24.17 5.87
N ARG A 402 11.00 24.06 4.62
CA ARG A 402 10.50 24.86 3.49
C ARG A 402 9.93 23.91 2.44
N ALA A 403 8.67 24.14 2.08
CA ALA A 403 8.01 23.44 0.98
C ALA A 403 8.04 24.33 -0.26
N LYS A 404 8.59 23.83 -1.36
CA LYS A 404 8.71 24.52 -2.63
C LYS A 404 8.16 23.68 -3.77
N ASP A 405 7.65 24.32 -4.81
CA ASP A 405 7.35 23.68 -6.07
C ASP A 405 8.63 23.45 -6.89
N ASN A 406 8.51 22.81 -8.04
CA ASN A 406 9.65 22.53 -8.94
C ASN A 406 10.30 23.80 -9.55
N LYS A 407 9.63 24.96 -9.46
CA LYS A 407 10.17 26.26 -9.88
C LYS A 407 10.86 27.00 -8.73
N GLY A 408 10.95 26.36 -7.55
CA GLY A 408 11.53 26.93 -6.34
C GLY A 408 10.62 27.93 -5.61
N LYS A 409 9.35 28.09 -6.04
CA LYS A 409 8.38 28.95 -5.38
C LYS A 409 7.84 28.30 -4.11
N ALA A 410 7.73 29.05 -3.03
CA ALA A 410 7.18 28.57 -1.78
C ALA A 410 5.71 28.16 -1.92
N ILE A 411 5.37 27.01 -1.34
CA ILE A 411 4.00 26.49 -1.27
C ILE A 411 3.39 26.95 0.05
N ALA A 412 2.36 27.78 -0.05
CA ALA A 412 1.61 28.24 1.11
C ALA A 412 0.71 27.13 1.66
N ASN A 413 0.51 27.12 2.99
CA ASN A 413 -0.39 26.19 3.68
C ASN A 413 -0.09 24.70 3.42
N ALA A 414 1.18 24.36 3.22
CA ALA A 414 1.59 22.97 3.07
C ALA A 414 1.29 22.18 4.36
N ASN A 415 0.60 21.05 4.23
CA ASN A 415 0.28 20.19 5.35
C ASN A 415 1.39 19.16 5.54
N LEU A 416 2.24 19.36 6.55
CA LEU A 416 3.43 18.57 6.79
C LEU A 416 3.28 17.71 8.06
N SER A 417 4.00 16.59 8.10
CA SER A 417 4.30 15.86 9.33
C SER A 417 5.80 15.94 9.61
N PHE A 418 6.13 16.23 10.86
CA PHE A 418 7.50 16.39 11.32
C PHE A 418 7.77 15.43 12.47
N VAL A 419 8.93 14.77 12.40
CA VAL A 419 9.41 13.86 13.43
C VAL A 419 10.84 14.22 13.78
N ALA A 420 11.11 14.31 15.07
CA ALA A 420 12.45 14.40 15.62
C ALA A 420 12.70 13.21 16.55
N ARG A 421 13.80 12.51 16.35
CA ARG A 421 14.18 11.33 17.14
C ARG A 421 15.69 11.28 17.34
N ASP A 422 16.10 10.53 18.33
CA ASP A 422 17.51 10.25 18.56
C ASP A 422 18.03 9.30 17.47
N GLU A 423 19.14 9.63 16.82
CA GLU A 423 19.79 8.79 15.81
C GLU A 423 20.16 7.41 16.37
N ALA A 424 20.55 7.34 17.64
CA ALA A 424 20.91 6.07 18.30
C ALA A 424 19.72 5.11 18.47
N THR A 425 18.48 5.62 18.48
CA THR A 425 17.27 4.82 18.58
C THR A 425 16.66 4.50 17.20
N THR A 426 17.27 4.98 16.13
CA THR A 426 16.81 4.79 14.76
C THR A 426 17.44 3.55 14.16
N LEU A 427 16.86 2.40 14.44
CA LEU A 427 17.44 1.13 14.05
C LEU A 427 17.13 0.68 12.64
N LEU A 428 16.04 1.19 12.07
CA LEU A 428 15.54 0.86 10.74
C LEU A 428 15.29 2.15 9.96
N ASP A 429 16.35 2.80 9.54
CA ASP A 429 16.17 4.03 8.79
C ASP A 429 15.75 3.73 7.34
N ASN A 430 14.56 4.21 6.99
CA ASN A 430 14.02 4.22 5.61
C ASN A 430 13.84 2.86 4.92
N ALA A 431 13.89 1.73 5.62
CA ALA A 431 13.66 0.43 5.00
C ALA A 431 12.28 0.33 4.31
N GLU A 432 11.30 1.10 4.79
CA GLU A 432 9.94 1.09 4.25
C GLU A 432 9.61 2.31 3.39
N GLY A 433 10.58 3.18 3.14
CA GLY A 433 10.44 4.38 2.32
C GLY A 433 9.53 5.46 2.90
N GLY A 434 9.54 6.61 2.24
CA GLY A 434 8.68 7.74 2.55
C GLY A 434 7.33 7.68 1.83
N ILE A 435 6.59 8.78 1.91
CA ILE A 435 5.28 8.92 1.26
C ILE A 435 5.36 8.71 -0.25
N SER A 436 6.42 9.18 -0.90
CA SER A 436 6.60 9.01 -2.36
C SER A 436 6.79 7.54 -2.72
N GLY A 437 7.68 6.82 -2.00
CA GLY A 437 7.90 5.40 -2.21
C GLY A 437 6.65 4.56 -2.02
N ASN A 438 5.86 4.90 -1.02
CA ASN A 438 4.59 4.22 -0.78
C ASN A 438 3.55 4.55 -1.86
N MET A 439 3.25 5.83 -2.08
CA MET A 439 2.13 6.25 -2.93
C MET A 439 2.36 5.97 -4.42
N LEU A 440 3.61 6.04 -4.88
CA LEU A 440 3.94 5.86 -6.30
C LEU A 440 4.29 4.41 -6.65
N LEU A 441 4.75 3.62 -5.68
CA LEU A 441 5.29 2.28 -5.96
C LEU A 441 4.68 1.21 -5.06
N ALA A 442 4.92 1.24 -3.74
CA ALA A 442 4.57 0.14 -2.86
C ALA A 442 3.05 -0.11 -2.77
N SER A 443 2.22 0.92 -2.86
CA SER A 443 0.75 0.79 -2.87
C SER A 443 0.16 0.30 -4.20
N GLU A 444 0.99 0.18 -5.25
CA GLU A 444 0.59 -0.32 -6.58
C GLU A 444 1.00 -1.77 -6.81
N LEU A 445 1.85 -2.31 -5.94
CA LEU A 445 2.44 -3.63 -6.09
C LEU A 445 2.07 -4.52 -4.91
N ARG A 446 2.19 -5.82 -5.09
CA ARG A 446 1.93 -6.80 -4.05
C ARG A 446 3.22 -7.19 -3.33
N GLY A 447 3.10 -7.34 -2.01
CA GLY A 447 4.19 -7.80 -1.17
C GLY A 447 5.10 -6.66 -0.67
N TYR A 448 6.04 -7.02 0.18
CA TYR A 448 6.98 -6.06 0.76
C TYR A 448 8.04 -5.62 -0.26
N ILE A 449 8.28 -4.32 -0.31
CA ILE A 449 9.35 -3.71 -1.13
C ILE A 449 10.33 -3.04 -0.19
N HIS A 450 11.56 -3.54 -0.17
CA HIS A 450 12.62 -2.96 0.62
C HIS A 450 13.09 -1.64 0.01
N ARG A 451 13.12 -0.57 0.81
CA ARG A 451 13.56 0.77 0.41
C ARG A 451 12.92 1.26 -0.90
N PRO A 452 11.59 1.38 -0.98
CA PRO A 452 10.93 1.74 -2.22
C PRO A 452 11.40 3.08 -2.81
N ASP A 453 11.89 4.01 -2.00
CA ASP A 453 12.45 5.29 -2.47
C ASP A 453 13.77 5.11 -3.24
N LEU A 454 14.48 4.00 -3.06
CA LEU A 454 15.74 3.72 -3.76
C LEU A 454 15.51 3.59 -5.26
N TYR A 455 14.39 2.99 -5.66
CA TYR A 455 14.08 2.66 -7.06
C TYR A 455 14.00 3.87 -7.99
N PHE A 456 13.71 5.05 -7.47
CA PHE A 456 13.66 6.29 -8.25
C PHE A 456 14.54 7.42 -7.69
N LYS A 457 15.54 7.05 -6.90
CA LYS A 457 16.54 7.98 -6.40
C LYS A 457 17.33 8.65 -7.52
N LYS A 458 17.55 7.92 -8.62
CA LYS A 458 18.19 8.40 -9.83
C LYS A 458 17.37 7.97 -11.06
N ASN A 459 17.49 8.75 -12.11
CA ASN A 459 16.88 8.45 -13.41
C ASN A 459 17.97 7.94 -14.36
N ASP A 460 18.46 6.73 -14.10
CA ASP A 460 19.49 6.05 -14.90
C ASP A 460 19.07 4.62 -15.26
N ALA A 461 19.81 4.01 -16.17
CA ALA A 461 19.52 2.66 -16.67
C ALA A 461 19.49 1.59 -15.57
N ALA A 462 20.32 1.72 -14.53
CA ALA A 462 20.36 0.76 -13.43
C ALA A 462 19.06 0.82 -12.60
N HIS A 463 18.58 2.02 -12.26
CA HIS A 463 17.31 2.17 -11.52
C HIS A 463 16.10 1.77 -12.38
N HIS A 464 16.12 2.05 -13.69
CA HIS A 464 15.08 1.57 -14.61
C HIS A 464 15.04 0.05 -14.66
N ARG A 465 16.22 -0.62 -14.68
CA ARG A 465 16.29 -2.07 -14.66
C ARG A 465 15.77 -2.66 -13.36
N MET A 466 16.11 -2.06 -12.19
CA MET A 466 15.56 -2.47 -10.90
C MET A 466 14.03 -2.38 -10.88
N LEU A 467 13.46 -1.29 -11.42
CA LEU A 467 12.01 -1.11 -11.53
C LEU A 467 11.36 -2.13 -12.45
N ASP A 468 11.98 -2.42 -13.60
CA ASP A 468 11.46 -3.41 -14.55
C ASP A 468 11.42 -4.82 -13.92
N LEU A 469 12.49 -5.23 -13.22
CA LEU A 469 12.53 -6.47 -12.45
C LEU A 469 11.40 -6.54 -11.42
N LEU A 470 11.24 -5.45 -10.67
CA LEU A 470 10.19 -5.36 -9.64
C LEU A 470 8.78 -5.47 -10.24
N MET A 471 8.54 -4.81 -11.40
CA MET A 471 7.27 -4.88 -12.13
C MET A 471 6.95 -6.30 -12.63
N MET A 472 7.98 -7.06 -13.03
CA MET A 472 7.79 -8.47 -13.44
C MET A 472 7.51 -9.39 -12.25
N VAL A 473 8.22 -9.19 -11.13
CA VAL A 473 8.18 -10.10 -9.97
C VAL A 473 6.99 -9.81 -9.03
N GLN A 474 6.71 -8.54 -8.76
CA GLN A 474 5.69 -8.13 -7.78
C GLN A 474 4.46 -7.47 -8.45
N GLY A 475 4.27 -7.72 -9.74
CA GLY A 475 3.13 -7.18 -10.47
C GLY A 475 1.79 -7.62 -9.85
N TRP A 476 0.91 -6.67 -9.57
CA TRP A 476 -0.44 -6.90 -9.08
C TRP A 476 -1.38 -5.78 -9.55
N SER A 477 -2.64 -6.13 -9.67
CA SER A 477 -3.70 -5.16 -9.92
C SER A 477 -4.87 -5.43 -8.99
N ALA A 478 -5.39 -4.39 -8.37
CA ALA A 478 -6.58 -4.48 -7.52
C ALA A 478 -7.83 -4.91 -8.32
N ASN A 479 -7.87 -4.57 -9.60
CA ASN A 479 -8.96 -4.89 -10.51
C ASN A 479 -8.42 -5.57 -11.75
N THR A 480 -8.96 -6.74 -12.07
CA THR A 480 -8.71 -7.37 -13.36
C THR A 480 -9.45 -6.61 -14.46
N PHE A 481 -8.95 -6.68 -15.69
CA PHE A 481 -9.62 -6.08 -16.85
C PHE A 481 -11.03 -6.67 -17.03
N ASP A 482 -11.17 -7.99 -16.82
CA ASP A 482 -12.46 -8.68 -16.82
C ASP A 482 -13.47 -8.03 -15.86
N THR A 483 -13.02 -7.70 -14.64
CA THR A 483 -13.87 -7.02 -13.66
C THR A 483 -14.28 -5.63 -14.14
N MET A 484 -13.36 -4.90 -14.78
CA MET A 484 -13.60 -3.53 -15.23
C MET A 484 -14.54 -3.46 -16.44
N CYS A 485 -14.51 -4.44 -17.35
CA CYS A 485 -15.26 -4.39 -18.59
C CYS A 485 -16.54 -5.23 -18.62
N GLN A 486 -16.69 -6.25 -17.75
CA GLN A 486 -17.84 -7.14 -17.78
C GLN A 486 -19.04 -6.65 -16.95
N LYS A 487 -18.93 -5.58 -16.15
CA LYS A 487 -19.91 -5.37 -15.09
C LYS A 487 -20.81 -4.16 -15.24
N ASP A 488 -22.03 -4.46 -15.62
CA ASP A 488 -23.20 -3.70 -15.17
C ASP A 488 -23.63 -4.07 -13.73
N SER A 489 -22.97 -5.08 -13.09
CA SER A 489 -23.32 -5.66 -11.80
C SER A 489 -22.27 -5.51 -10.69
N PHE A 490 -21.17 -4.77 -10.91
CA PHE A 490 -20.22 -4.51 -9.84
C PHE A 490 -20.87 -3.60 -8.79
N GLN A 491 -20.89 -4.07 -7.55
CA GLN A 491 -21.42 -3.28 -6.43
C GLN A 491 -20.38 -3.24 -5.31
N LEU A 492 -20.19 -2.06 -4.78
CA LEU A 492 -19.41 -1.91 -3.56
C LEU A 492 -20.17 -2.58 -2.41
N TRP A 493 -19.55 -3.56 -1.76
CA TRP A 493 -20.13 -4.22 -0.58
C TRP A 493 -19.90 -3.42 0.70
N GLN A 494 -18.92 -2.51 0.71
CA GLN A 494 -18.68 -1.55 1.76
C GLN A 494 -18.99 -0.13 1.27
N PRO A 495 -19.75 0.66 2.02
CA PRO A 495 -20.09 2.02 1.64
C PRO A 495 -18.92 2.98 1.84
N ILE A 496 -18.93 4.06 1.07
CA ILE A 496 -18.12 5.25 1.34
C ILE A 496 -18.75 5.96 2.56
N GLU A 497 -17.92 6.26 3.55
CA GLU A 497 -18.36 6.95 4.76
C GLU A 497 -18.05 8.44 4.69
N ASP A 498 -19.03 9.22 4.31
CA ASP A 498 -18.97 10.69 4.30
C ASP A 498 -19.07 11.29 5.72
N LYS A 499 -19.55 10.52 6.69
CA LYS A 499 -19.69 10.87 8.12
C LYS A 499 -19.53 9.62 8.98
N LEU A 500 -19.21 9.82 10.25
CA LEU A 500 -19.29 8.74 11.22
C LEU A 500 -20.76 8.49 11.61
N PHE A 501 -21.19 7.26 11.44
CA PHE A 501 -22.52 6.81 11.81
C PHE A 501 -22.48 5.80 12.95
N ILE A 502 -23.36 5.96 13.91
CA ILE A 502 -23.69 4.91 14.87
C ILE A 502 -24.99 4.27 14.42
N LYS A 503 -24.95 3.00 14.11
CA LYS A 503 -26.10 2.23 13.59
C LYS A 503 -26.42 1.07 14.50
N GLY A 504 -27.66 0.65 14.46
CA GLY A 504 -28.11 -0.53 15.19
C GLY A 504 -29.57 -0.83 14.98
N THR A 505 -30.05 -1.89 15.64
CA THR A 505 -31.42 -2.34 15.58
C THR A 505 -31.98 -2.46 16.99
N LEU A 506 -33.18 -2.01 17.19
CA LEU A 506 -33.94 -2.21 18.42
C LEU A 506 -34.92 -3.37 18.28
N TYR A 507 -34.91 -4.24 19.28
CA TYR A 507 -35.87 -5.35 19.42
C TYR A 507 -36.64 -5.23 20.72
N SER A 508 -37.89 -5.68 20.69
CA SER A 508 -38.69 -5.82 21.92
C SER A 508 -38.00 -6.79 22.89
N TYR A 509 -38.00 -6.46 24.18
CA TYR A 509 -37.28 -7.26 25.18
C TYR A 509 -37.74 -8.73 25.21
N ASN A 510 -39.06 -8.95 25.22
CA ASN A 510 -39.64 -10.28 25.38
C ASN A 510 -39.80 -11.07 24.06
N LYS A 511 -40.21 -10.38 22.99
CA LYS A 511 -40.63 -11.04 21.74
C LYS A 511 -39.54 -11.07 20.67
N ARG A 512 -38.40 -10.45 20.89
CA ARG A 512 -37.33 -10.28 19.90
C ARG A 512 -37.80 -9.76 18.52
N LYS A 513 -38.95 -9.08 18.48
CA LYS A 513 -39.46 -8.46 17.26
C LYS A 513 -38.85 -7.07 17.10
N PRO A 514 -38.53 -6.62 15.88
CA PRO A 514 -38.11 -5.26 15.63
C PRO A 514 -39.07 -4.24 16.25
N LEU A 515 -38.56 -3.13 16.76
CA LEU A 515 -39.32 -2.01 17.30
C LEU A 515 -39.32 -0.86 16.31
N PRO A 516 -40.33 -0.75 15.42
CA PRO A 516 -40.44 0.38 14.51
C PRO A 516 -40.93 1.65 15.25
N ASN A 517 -40.73 2.80 14.59
CA ASN A 517 -41.19 4.10 15.07
C ASN A 517 -40.85 4.38 16.54
N THR A 518 -39.72 3.96 17.00
CA THR A 518 -39.24 4.15 18.36
C THR A 518 -38.13 5.21 18.35
N LYS A 519 -38.30 6.23 19.20
CA LYS A 519 -37.28 7.28 19.37
C LYS A 519 -36.10 6.70 20.15
N VAL A 520 -34.93 6.79 19.58
CA VAL A 520 -33.65 6.41 20.20
C VAL A 520 -32.84 7.66 20.45
N SER A 521 -32.58 7.92 21.72
CA SER A 521 -31.66 9.00 22.11
C SER A 521 -30.34 8.39 22.56
N ILE A 522 -29.24 8.96 22.08
CA ILE A 522 -27.88 8.57 22.42
C ILE A 522 -27.19 9.69 23.16
N LYS A 523 -26.49 9.34 24.23
CA LYS A 523 -25.57 10.21 24.95
C LYS A 523 -24.23 9.51 25.04
N ALA A 524 -23.19 10.08 24.46
CA ALA A 524 -21.85 9.54 24.53
C ALA A 524 -20.95 10.48 25.33
N TYR A 525 -20.26 9.91 26.28
CA TYR A 525 -19.31 10.61 27.15
C TYR A 525 -17.90 10.11 26.82
N GLY A 526 -16.99 11.02 26.53
CA GLY A 526 -15.60 10.65 26.35
C GLY A 526 -15.07 9.93 27.60
N TYR A 527 -14.35 8.85 27.39
CA TYR A 527 -13.79 8.01 28.46
C TYR A 527 -12.29 7.84 28.24
N GLN A 528 -11.52 8.26 29.20
CA GLN A 528 -10.06 8.16 29.13
C GLN A 528 -9.51 7.86 30.54
N ASP A 529 -8.58 6.91 30.62
CA ASP A 529 -7.89 6.52 31.87
C ASP A 529 -8.84 6.21 33.04
N GLY A 530 -9.97 5.53 32.74
CA GLY A 530 -10.97 5.17 33.75
C GLY A 530 -11.90 6.31 34.17
N LYS A 531 -11.82 7.48 33.54
CA LYS A 531 -12.61 8.66 33.90
C LYS A 531 -13.44 9.18 32.73
N VAL A 532 -14.66 9.62 33.04
CA VAL A 532 -15.51 10.32 32.07
C VAL A 532 -14.99 11.74 31.89
N ASN A 533 -14.75 12.16 30.66
CA ASN A 533 -14.35 13.52 30.33
C ASN A 533 -15.55 14.39 29.94
N SER A 534 -15.34 15.69 29.78
CA SER A 534 -16.39 16.65 29.46
C SER A 534 -16.87 16.66 28.02
N LYS A 535 -16.26 15.86 27.13
CA LYS A 535 -16.68 15.76 25.73
C LYS A 535 -17.92 14.89 25.64
N ASN A 536 -19.04 15.50 25.30
CA ASN A 536 -20.31 14.82 25.17
C ASN A 536 -20.82 14.92 23.73
N PHE A 537 -21.41 13.84 23.27
CA PHE A 537 -22.20 13.80 22.04
C PHE A 537 -23.65 13.45 22.43
N VAL A 538 -24.61 14.15 21.84
CA VAL A 538 -26.03 13.85 22.00
C VAL A 538 -26.62 13.71 20.60
N GLY A 539 -27.37 12.64 20.36
CA GLY A 539 -28.05 12.41 19.09
C GLY A 539 -29.40 11.74 19.31
N GLU A 540 -30.28 11.90 18.34
CA GLU A 540 -31.58 11.26 18.32
C GLU A 540 -31.88 10.68 16.95
N ALA A 541 -32.56 9.56 16.89
CA ALA A 541 -33.06 8.93 15.68
C ALA A 541 -34.39 8.24 15.94
N ILE A 542 -35.16 8.01 14.89
CA ILE A 542 -36.37 7.18 14.93
C ILE A 542 -36.11 5.91 14.17
N THR A 543 -36.48 4.76 14.71
CA THR A 543 -36.30 3.48 14.06
C THR A 543 -37.23 3.32 12.86
N ASP A 544 -36.73 2.70 11.81
CA ASP A 544 -37.49 2.31 10.64
C ASP A 544 -38.43 1.11 10.91
N GLN A 545 -39.11 0.60 9.87
CA GLN A 545 -40.06 -0.51 9.98
C GLN A 545 -39.39 -1.82 10.46
N ASN A 546 -38.07 -1.94 10.26
CA ASN A 546 -37.26 -3.09 10.68
C ASN A 546 -36.57 -2.85 12.05
N GLY A 547 -36.92 -1.74 12.73
CA GLY A 547 -36.30 -1.38 14.00
C GLY A 547 -34.90 -0.81 13.90
N ASN A 548 -34.40 -0.51 12.70
CA ASN A 548 -33.06 0.04 12.50
C ASN A 548 -33.03 1.53 12.78
N PHE A 549 -31.93 1.99 13.36
CA PHE A 549 -31.65 3.40 13.55
C PHE A 549 -30.24 3.76 13.06
N LYS A 550 -30.06 5.03 12.71
CA LYS A 550 -28.80 5.59 12.25
C LYS A 550 -28.64 7.00 12.79
N PHE A 551 -27.56 7.24 13.55
CA PHE A 551 -27.13 8.57 13.95
C PHE A 551 -25.97 9.02 13.11
N ALA A 552 -26.01 10.23 12.60
CA ALA A 552 -24.84 10.91 12.07
C ALA A 552 -24.20 11.73 13.18
N SER A 553 -22.90 11.56 13.40
CA SER A 553 -22.19 12.45 14.30
C SER A 553 -21.65 13.64 13.50
N ASP A 554 -22.10 14.82 13.84
CA ASP A 554 -21.54 16.07 13.32
C ASP A 554 -20.33 16.54 14.16
N THR A 555 -20.14 15.93 15.33
CA THR A 555 -18.99 16.18 16.21
C THR A 555 -17.97 15.06 16.09
N ASP A 556 -16.73 15.44 16.23
CA ASP A 556 -15.61 14.50 16.18
C ASP A 556 -15.63 13.60 17.42
N ILE A 557 -16.05 12.35 17.25
CA ILE A 557 -16.01 11.33 18.30
C ILE A 557 -14.67 10.60 18.17
N TYR A 558 -13.69 10.97 19.00
CA TYR A 558 -12.38 10.33 19.03
C TYR A 558 -12.14 9.61 20.35
N GLY A 559 -11.53 8.43 20.26
CA GLY A 559 -11.16 7.62 21.41
C GLY A 559 -12.34 6.80 21.97
N ASP A 560 -12.23 6.42 23.22
CA ASP A 560 -13.21 5.61 23.90
C ASP A 560 -14.36 6.46 24.45
N TYR A 561 -15.57 5.97 24.30
CA TYR A 561 -16.78 6.62 24.80
C TYR A 561 -17.62 5.67 25.62
N LEU A 562 -18.12 6.17 26.76
CA LEU A 562 -19.23 5.56 27.47
C LEU A 562 -20.52 6.01 26.80
N VAL A 563 -21.29 5.07 26.24
CA VAL A 563 -22.50 5.39 25.49
C VAL A 563 -23.73 4.95 26.24
N GLN A 564 -24.62 5.86 26.44
CA GLN A 564 -25.93 5.63 27.04
C GLN A 564 -27.01 5.74 25.96
N PHE A 565 -27.83 4.69 25.84
CA PHE A 565 -28.97 4.66 24.94
C PHE A 565 -30.27 4.73 25.74
N LYS A 566 -31.24 5.48 25.23
CA LYS A 566 -32.60 5.53 25.73
C LYS A 566 -33.55 5.32 24.58
N ALA A 567 -34.49 4.40 24.74
CA ALA A 567 -35.54 4.15 23.76
C ALA A 567 -36.89 4.60 24.33
N GLN A 568 -37.65 5.34 23.55
CA GLN A 568 -38.96 5.87 23.93
C GLN A 568 -39.99 5.60 22.83
N ASN A 569 -41.20 5.26 23.23
CA ASN A 569 -42.30 5.19 22.30
C ASN A 569 -42.66 6.60 21.81
N THR A 570 -42.75 6.81 20.49
CA THR A 570 -43.00 8.11 19.88
C THR A 570 -44.40 8.68 20.22
N HIS A 571 -45.38 7.81 20.49
CA HIS A 571 -46.76 8.24 20.78
C HIS A 571 -47.04 8.48 22.27
N LYS A 572 -46.35 7.75 23.14
CA LYS A 572 -46.64 7.78 24.59
C LYS A 572 -45.51 8.41 25.41
N GLU A 573 -44.41 8.80 24.77
CA GLU A 573 -43.20 9.35 25.41
C GLU A 573 -42.66 8.51 26.59
N THR A 574 -43.12 7.26 26.70
CA THR A 574 -42.74 6.35 27.77
C THR A 574 -41.48 5.57 27.39
N ASN A 575 -40.65 5.29 28.38
CA ASN A 575 -39.47 4.43 28.15
C ASN A 575 -39.92 3.04 27.71
N THR A 576 -39.26 2.56 26.65
CA THR A 576 -39.55 1.24 26.07
C THR A 576 -38.45 0.26 26.45
N TRP A 577 -38.83 -0.86 27.04
CA TRP A 577 -37.91 -1.96 27.33
C TRP A 577 -37.53 -2.65 26.03
N CYS A 578 -36.25 -2.58 25.69
CA CYS A 578 -35.76 -3.09 24.44
C CYS A 578 -34.39 -3.77 24.59
N LYS A 579 -34.07 -4.58 23.60
CA LYS A 579 -32.69 -5.07 23.35
C LYS A 579 -32.08 -4.28 22.22
N LEU A 580 -30.92 -3.73 22.47
CA LEU A 580 -30.15 -2.98 21.49
C LEU A 580 -29.12 -3.93 20.87
N HIS A 581 -29.12 -3.98 19.53
CA HIS A 581 -28.05 -4.57 18.75
C HIS A 581 -27.36 -3.43 18.00
N LEU A 582 -26.12 -3.13 18.36
CA LEU A 582 -25.30 -2.18 17.61
C LEU A 582 -24.64 -2.92 16.46
N ASP A 583 -24.69 -2.33 15.29
CA ASP A 583 -23.91 -2.80 14.15
C ASP A 583 -22.45 -2.66 14.52
N ARG A 584 -21.83 -3.76 14.85
CA ARG A 584 -20.38 -3.81 15.02
C ARG A 584 -19.77 -3.90 13.64
N TRP A 585 -18.86 -2.99 13.36
CA TRP A 585 -18.04 -3.11 12.17
C TRP A 585 -17.26 -4.40 12.29
N LEU A 586 -17.53 -5.31 11.36
CA LEU A 586 -16.68 -6.46 11.19
C LEU A 586 -15.33 -5.93 10.70
N THR A 587 -14.36 -5.93 11.57
CA THR A 587 -12.98 -5.88 11.14
C THR A 587 -12.80 -7.00 10.12
N PRO A 588 -12.31 -6.75 8.92
CA PRO A 588 -12.02 -7.84 7.99
C PRO A 588 -11.19 -8.87 8.73
N VAL A 589 -11.49 -10.14 8.54
CA VAL A 589 -10.64 -11.22 9.06
C VAL A 589 -9.29 -11.03 8.38
N LEU A 590 -8.37 -10.40 9.09
CA LEU A 590 -7.02 -10.21 8.62
C LEU A 590 -6.31 -11.53 8.82
N LEU A 591 -5.73 -12.03 7.75
CA LEU A 591 -4.80 -13.14 7.85
C LEU A 591 -3.63 -12.69 8.75
N PRO A 592 -3.11 -13.55 9.60
CA PRO A 592 -1.89 -13.26 10.31
C PRO A 592 -0.83 -12.79 9.32
N PHE A 593 -0.11 -11.71 9.63
CA PHE A 593 0.90 -11.17 8.73
C PHE A 593 2.16 -12.05 8.59
N MET A 594 2.15 -13.23 9.18
CA MET A 594 3.24 -14.21 9.16
C MET A 594 3.78 -14.51 7.75
N GLU A 595 2.90 -14.59 6.75
CA GLU A 595 3.32 -14.79 5.37
C GLU A 595 4.07 -13.58 4.81
N ASP A 596 3.60 -12.37 5.16
CA ASP A 596 4.25 -11.13 4.74
C ASP A 596 5.52 -10.86 5.57
N MET A 597 5.62 -11.39 6.77
CA MET A 597 6.82 -11.28 7.61
C MET A 597 8.01 -12.07 7.08
N MET A 598 7.77 -13.14 6.34
CA MET A 598 8.84 -13.84 5.63
C MET A 598 9.55 -12.92 4.61
N THR A 599 8.88 -11.85 4.20
CA THR A 599 9.40 -10.80 3.31
C THR A 599 9.90 -9.57 4.05
N ILE A 600 9.64 -9.44 5.37
CA ILE A 600 10.21 -8.38 6.20
C ILE A 600 11.61 -8.83 6.58
N HIS A 601 12.59 -8.09 6.10
CA HIS A 601 13.98 -8.37 6.43
C HIS A 601 14.16 -8.40 7.94
N PRO A 602 14.51 -9.55 8.52
CA PRO A 602 14.96 -9.54 9.90
C PRO A 602 16.18 -8.64 9.98
N TYR A 603 16.36 -8.05 11.10
CA TYR A 603 17.54 -7.26 11.42
C TYR A 603 18.81 -8.01 11.05
N ASN A 604 19.49 -7.56 10.02
CA ASN A 604 20.81 -8.05 9.71
C ASN A 604 21.82 -7.13 10.42
N ASN A 605 22.46 -7.64 11.48
CA ASN A 605 23.50 -6.92 12.19
C ASN A 605 24.63 -6.42 11.26
N ASN A 606 24.83 -7.04 10.10
CA ASN A 606 25.81 -6.62 9.11
C ASN A 606 25.35 -5.41 8.29
N GLU A 607 24.05 -5.22 8.08
CA GLU A 607 23.54 -3.99 7.47
C GLU A 607 23.54 -2.81 8.44
N GLN A 608 23.48 -3.05 9.74
CA GLN A 608 23.68 -1.99 10.73
C GLN A 608 25.07 -1.35 10.62
N GLN A 609 26.13 -2.13 10.36
CA GLN A 609 27.45 -1.57 10.13
C GLN A 609 27.57 -0.82 8.82
N SER A 610 26.80 -1.18 7.80
CA SER A 610 26.77 -0.47 6.52
C SER A 610 25.83 0.73 6.51
N SER A 611 24.76 0.74 7.32
CA SER A 611 23.84 1.89 7.44
C SER A 611 24.38 2.99 8.39
N ILE A 612 25.33 2.65 9.25
CA ILE A 612 26.14 3.63 9.99
C ILE A 612 27.13 4.34 9.05
N ASN A 613 27.47 3.79 7.90
CA ASN A 613 28.05 4.55 6.81
C ASN A 613 27.00 5.52 6.30
N ARG A 614 26.97 6.71 6.89
CA ARG A 614 26.17 7.86 6.51
C ARG A 614 26.03 7.90 5.00
N PRO A 615 24.80 8.09 4.46
CA PRO A 615 24.70 8.40 3.07
C PRO A 615 25.61 9.59 2.82
N ASP A 616 26.62 9.34 1.99
CA ASP A 616 27.62 10.32 1.62
C ASP A 616 26.93 11.65 1.30
N ASN A 617 27.26 12.69 2.06
CA ASN A 617 27.12 14.06 1.65
C ASN A 617 25.74 14.60 1.23
N GLN A 618 24.64 14.26 1.86
CA GLN A 618 23.66 15.30 2.05
C GLN A 618 24.29 16.28 3.03
N LYS A 619 24.99 17.27 2.52
CA LYS A 619 25.47 18.41 3.28
C LYS A 619 24.28 18.98 4.03
N VAL A 620 24.16 18.65 5.32
CA VAL A 620 23.17 19.28 6.17
C VAL A 620 23.48 20.77 6.06
N LYS A 621 22.57 21.50 5.43
CA LYS A 621 22.73 22.94 5.27
C LYS A 621 22.42 23.57 6.62
N TYR A 622 23.42 24.11 7.26
CA TYR A 622 23.26 24.92 8.45
C TYR A 622 22.98 26.37 8.03
N PHE A 623 22.17 27.07 8.78
CA PHE A 623 21.99 28.49 8.62
C PHE A 623 22.33 29.21 9.93
N GLU A 624 22.99 30.32 9.81
CA GLU A 624 23.17 31.24 10.94
C GLU A 624 21.90 32.05 11.13
N TRP A 625 21.40 32.04 12.34
CA TRP A 625 20.24 32.82 12.71
C TRP A 625 20.64 34.29 12.83
N THR A 626 20.16 35.10 11.91
CA THR A 626 20.21 36.56 12.04
C THR A 626 18.79 37.03 12.33
N ASP A 627 18.62 37.85 13.37
CA ASP A 627 17.33 38.37 13.87
C ASP A 627 16.48 39.11 12.82
N THR A 628 17.04 39.34 11.65
CA THR A 628 16.43 40.09 10.53
C THR A 628 15.61 39.22 9.58
N ILE A 629 15.55 37.90 9.73
CA ILE A 629 14.94 36.98 8.71
C ILE A 629 13.54 36.47 9.10
N LEU A 630 13.00 36.79 10.25
CA LEU A 630 11.62 36.43 10.61
C LEU A 630 10.66 37.60 10.45
N PRO A 631 10.03 37.80 9.26
CA PRO A 631 8.93 38.76 9.14
C PRO A 631 7.60 38.21 9.65
N TYR A 632 7.54 37.05 10.30
CA TYR A 632 6.30 36.43 10.78
C TYR A 632 6.29 36.39 12.29
N LYS A 633 5.23 36.94 12.88
CA LYS A 633 4.85 36.65 14.26
C LYS A 633 4.96 35.15 14.48
N VAL A 634 5.93 34.73 15.30
CA VAL A 634 5.92 33.39 15.88
C VAL A 634 4.63 33.32 16.70
N SER A 635 3.59 32.72 16.16
CA SER A 635 2.48 32.28 17.00
C SER A 635 3.07 31.19 17.88
N ASN A 636 3.33 31.52 19.13
CA ASN A 636 3.65 30.54 20.16
C ASN A 636 2.55 29.48 20.14
N LEU A 637 2.78 28.36 19.45
CA LEU A 637 2.07 27.14 19.75
C LEU A 637 2.30 26.94 21.23
N LYS A 638 1.23 27.01 22.03
CA LYS A 638 1.29 26.69 23.45
C LYS A 638 2.09 25.42 23.58
N ALA A 639 3.27 25.50 24.16
CA ALA A 639 4.16 24.39 24.34
C ALA A 639 3.36 23.26 24.98
N ALA A 640 3.24 22.13 24.31
CA ALA A 640 2.82 20.91 24.96
C ALA A 640 3.97 20.52 25.89
N THR A 641 3.84 20.90 27.16
CA THR A 641 4.82 20.55 28.16
C THR A 641 4.68 19.06 28.43
N VAL A 642 5.52 18.26 27.81
CA VAL A 642 5.62 16.83 28.12
C VAL A 642 6.34 16.72 29.46
N HIS A 643 5.59 16.56 30.54
CA HIS A 643 6.15 16.21 31.84
C HIS A 643 6.55 14.72 31.84
N ALA A 644 7.76 14.41 31.38
CA ALA A 644 8.38 13.13 31.64
C ALA A 644 8.85 13.10 33.11
N LYS A 645 8.06 12.54 34.01
CA LYS A 645 8.54 12.17 35.35
C LYS A 645 9.44 10.93 35.20
N ARG A 646 10.74 11.12 35.07
CA ARG A 646 11.69 10.05 35.34
C ARG A 646 11.63 9.71 36.84
N LYS A 647 11.01 8.59 37.18
CA LYS A 647 11.26 7.93 38.48
C LYS A 647 12.58 7.18 38.35
N TYR A 648 13.66 7.78 38.87
CA TYR A 648 14.83 7.01 39.22
C TYR A 648 14.55 6.32 40.55
N LYS A 649 14.63 5.02 40.61
CA LYS A 649 15.06 4.23 41.78
C LYS A 649 16.25 3.42 41.34
#